data_685960ebac56cdcb6d7a8f70f7a04eee
#
_entry.id   685960ebac56cdcb6d7a8f70f7a04eee
#
_cell.length_a   1.000
_cell.length_b   1.000
_cell.length_c   1.000
_cell.angle_alpha   90.00
_cell.angle_beta   90.00
_cell.angle_gamma   90.00
#
_symmetry.space_group_name_H-M   'P 1'
#
loop_
_entity.id
_entity.type
_entity.pdbx_description
1 polymer ?
#
loop_
_entity_poly.entity_id
_entity_poly.type
_entity_poly.pdbx_seq_one_letter_code
_entity_poly.pdbx_strand_id
1 'polypeptide(L)'
;MPSPNEPADPVLAGTGAPPAQAAAVGVPDGGRRAAAVLHRVFGFESFRDRQEEIISHVIGGGDALVLMPTGGGKSLCYQIPALVRPGTGIVISPLIALMQDQVQALRQLGIRADFLNSTQDQGTRHVVEQQFKAGELDLLYLAPERLRAPGTLELLAASRISVFAIDEAHCVSQWGHDFRPDYLELQVLHERWPDVPRIALTATATQATREEIAIRLKLAGSKLFVSSFDRPNIQYRIVPKNESKKQLLSLLRTEHAGEAGIVYCLSRDSTEKIAAFLTDNGVTALPYHAGLDSGIRAANQARFLREDGLVMVATIAFGMGIDKPDVRFVAHLDMPRSVEGYYQETGRAGRDGAPATAWLTYGLADVVQQRRLIDSSEGNLAHRRLMASHLDAMLALCETTDCRRAQLLGYFSERAIACGNCDTCLSPPETFDGTVPAQKLLSTIVRLGRERDQRYGAGQVIDILLGKKTTKVAEQGHHELRTFGIGLELNESQWRGVVRQLLAQGLLAVEGEYQTLALTEASGEVLRGQRAVTLRRDMPQPRGARGSRAAGGAGAGAGAGASASAGAVKLAAVDLTAEQEAVFEQLRAWRGATAKEQGVPAYVVFHDATMRAIAVASPSSLAELAQISGVGESKLAKYGASILELLTPLRSDHAVFRHDRRDQVGRSDVEGVVERAGSLGRHPHAREGGDLLIRSQLDGDASPAGGRRVDGGLGGGDHERDARPVRGEGE
;
A
#
# COMPACT_ATOMS: atom_id res chain seq x y z
N MET A 1 -48.55 15.36 40.73
CA MET A 1 -48.49 15.61 42.19
C MET A 1 -48.01 14.36 42.89
N PRO A 2 -47.21 14.42 43.98
CA PRO A 2 -45.93 15.13 44.09
C PRO A 2 -44.80 14.17 44.48
N SER A 3 -43.56 14.64 44.27
CA SER A 3 -42.35 14.20 45.01
C SER A 3 -42.54 14.43 46.53
N PRO A 4 -41.71 13.93 47.47
CA PRO A 4 -40.27 14.19 47.52
C PRO A 4 -39.41 13.11 48.24
N ASN A 5 -38.07 13.11 48.09
CA ASN A 5 -37.11 13.33 49.20
C ASN A 5 -35.67 12.97 48.75
N GLU A 6 -34.87 14.02 48.66
CA GLU A 6 -33.43 13.94 48.99
C GLU A 6 -33.24 13.83 50.49
N PRO A 7 -32.12 13.30 50.99
CA PRO A 7 -31.25 14.18 51.74
C PRO A 7 -29.73 14.02 51.49
N ALA A 8 -29.11 15.18 51.30
CA ALA A 8 -27.93 15.76 51.97
C ALA A 8 -26.69 14.91 52.32
N ASP A 9 -25.55 15.40 51.77
CA ASP A 9 -24.17 15.16 52.16
C ASP A 9 -23.88 15.33 53.64
N PRO A 10 -22.76 14.72 54.12
CA PRO A 10 -21.83 15.53 54.91
C PRO A 10 -20.37 15.47 54.39
N VAL A 11 -19.82 16.66 54.29
CA VAL A 11 -18.41 17.03 54.24
C VAL A 11 -17.65 16.47 55.41
N LEU A 12 -16.51 15.78 55.19
CA LEU A 12 -15.42 15.69 56.17
C LEU A 12 -14.07 15.85 55.45
N ALA A 13 -13.39 16.89 55.91
CA ALA A 13 -12.00 17.19 55.63
C ALA A 13 -11.06 16.20 56.34
N GLY A 14 -9.96 15.84 55.67
CA GLY A 14 -8.92 15.00 56.26
C GLY A 14 -7.64 14.94 55.46
N THR A 15 -6.73 15.86 55.71
CA THR A 15 -5.25 15.77 55.77
C THR A 15 -4.51 15.00 54.69
N GLY A 16 -3.67 15.73 53.94
CA GLY A 16 -2.74 15.23 52.96
C GLY A 16 -1.63 14.32 53.50
N ALA A 17 -1.37 13.27 52.73
CA ALA A 17 -0.11 12.54 52.76
C ALA A 17 0.55 12.67 51.34
N PRO A 18 1.88 12.75 51.25
CA PRO A 18 2.55 12.90 49.97
C PRO A 18 2.39 11.63 49.10
N PRO A 19 2.44 11.76 47.73
CA PRO A 19 2.28 10.60 46.89
C PRO A 19 3.47 9.65 47.10
N ALA A 20 3.15 8.43 47.47
CA ALA A 20 4.11 7.33 47.47
C ALA A 20 4.70 7.17 46.08
N GLN A 21 6.02 7.18 46.02
CA GLN A 21 6.78 6.79 44.82
C GLN A 21 6.24 5.46 44.32
N ALA A 22 5.74 5.46 43.06
CA ALA A 22 5.37 4.26 42.38
C ALA A 22 6.61 3.36 42.31
N ALA A 23 6.60 2.29 43.10
CA ALA A 23 7.57 1.21 42.99
C ALA A 23 7.54 0.72 41.55
N ALA A 24 8.69 0.70 40.90
CA ALA A 24 8.88 0.10 39.56
C ALA A 24 8.36 -1.34 39.64
N VAL A 25 7.20 -1.59 39.04
CA VAL A 25 6.65 -2.94 38.86
C VAL A 25 7.66 -3.68 38.02
N GLY A 26 8.42 -4.59 38.63
CA GLY A 26 9.41 -5.40 37.95
C GLY A 26 8.73 -6.12 36.75
N VAL A 27 9.27 -5.92 35.54
CA VAL A 27 8.79 -6.58 34.33
C VAL A 27 8.77 -8.08 34.59
N PRO A 28 7.64 -8.79 34.40
CA PRO A 28 7.59 -10.24 34.55
C PRO A 28 8.68 -10.92 33.73
N ASP A 29 9.23 -12.05 34.15
CA ASP A 29 10.35 -12.74 33.48
C ASP A 29 10.13 -12.95 31.95
N GLY A 30 8.87 -13.18 31.54
CA GLY A 30 8.47 -13.27 30.14
C GLY A 30 8.72 -12.00 29.32
N GLY A 31 8.48 -10.81 29.89
CA GLY A 31 8.72 -9.53 29.21
C GLY A 31 10.20 -9.24 29.01
N ARG A 32 11.04 -9.55 30.02
CA ARG A 32 12.52 -9.42 29.87
C ARG A 32 13.07 -10.36 28.81
N ARG A 33 12.57 -11.59 28.75
CA ARG A 33 12.95 -12.56 27.71
C ARG A 33 12.50 -12.11 26.31
N ALA A 34 11.29 -11.53 26.19
CA ALA A 34 10.80 -11.00 24.93
C ALA A 34 11.67 -9.83 24.42
N ALA A 35 12.04 -8.88 25.28
CA ALA A 35 12.93 -7.77 24.93
C ALA A 35 14.33 -8.26 24.54
N ALA A 36 14.85 -9.27 25.22
CA ALA A 36 16.13 -9.88 24.87
C ALA A 36 16.08 -10.55 23.49
N VAL A 37 14.99 -11.25 23.13
CA VAL A 37 14.80 -11.82 21.79
C VAL A 37 14.65 -10.70 20.75
N LEU A 38 13.90 -9.66 21.02
CA LEU A 38 13.76 -8.50 20.12
C LEU A 38 15.13 -7.91 19.78
N HIS A 39 15.97 -7.67 20.78
CA HIS A 39 17.29 -7.07 20.58
C HIS A 39 18.26 -8.05 19.89
N ARG A 40 18.47 -9.24 20.43
CA ARG A 40 19.50 -10.18 19.94
C ARG A 40 19.19 -10.76 18.58
N VAL A 41 17.92 -11.17 18.34
CA VAL A 41 17.53 -11.84 17.10
C VAL A 41 17.14 -10.84 16.02
N PHE A 42 16.24 -9.90 16.36
CA PHE A 42 15.69 -8.97 15.37
C PHE A 42 16.47 -7.65 15.27
N GLY A 43 17.34 -7.34 16.24
CA GLY A 43 18.17 -6.13 16.25
C GLY A 43 17.41 -4.84 16.53
N PHE A 44 16.24 -4.90 17.17
CA PHE A 44 15.47 -3.72 17.55
C PHE A 44 15.60 -3.42 19.04
N GLU A 45 15.77 -2.14 19.38
CA GLU A 45 15.96 -1.70 20.76
C GLU A 45 14.67 -1.69 21.58
N SER A 46 13.54 -1.43 20.95
CA SER A 46 12.24 -1.30 21.62
C SER A 46 11.09 -1.80 20.76
N PHE A 47 10.04 -2.22 21.42
CA PHE A 47 8.77 -2.56 20.80
C PHE A 47 8.09 -1.30 20.25
N ARG A 48 7.30 -1.47 19.18
CA ARG A 48 6.49 -0.41 18.59
C ARG A 48 5.06 -0.49 19.13
N ASP A 49 4.43 0.66 19.34
CA ASP A 49 3.01 0.75 19.69
C ASP A 49 2.63 -0.25 20.80
N ARG A 50 1.67 -1.12 20.56
CA ARG A 50 1.16 -2.10 21.53
C ARG A 50 1.83 -3.47 21.46
N GLN A 51 2.93 -3.62 20.69
CA GLN A 51 3.59 -4.93 20.51
C GLN A 51 3.99 -5.58 21.85
N GLU A 52 4.57 -4.81 22.79
CA GLU A 52 5.01 -5.33 24.09
C GLU A 52 3.84 -5.89 24.90
N GLU A 53 2.71 -5.18 24.90
CA GLU A 53 1.49 -5.60 25.60
C GLU A 53 0.91 -6.89 24.98
N ILE A 54 0.85 -6.97 23.64
CA ILE A 54 0.36 -8.15 22.92
C ILE A 54 1.27 -9.36 23.20
N ILE A 55 2.57 -9.19 23.01
CA ILE A 55 3.57 -10.24 23.18
C ILE A 55 3.55 -10.77 24.60
N SER A 56 3.53 -9.90 25.61
CA SER A 56 3.47 -10.27 27.03
C SER A 56 2.19 -11.04 27.38
N HIS A 57 1.05 -10.63 26.80
CA HIS A 57 -0.23 -11.31 27.00
C HIS A 57 -0.20 -12.75 26.44
N VAL A 58 0.32 -12.93 25.22
CA VAL A 58 0.42 -14.25 24.57
C VAL A 58 1.46 -15.14 25.26
N ILE A 59 2.61 -14.59 25.69
CA ILE A 59 3.59 -15.34 26.49
C ILE A 59 2.97 -15.84 27.79
N GLY A 60 2.09 -15.04 28.41
CA GLY A 60 1.33 -15.41 29.60
C GLY A 60 0.25 -16.48 29.39
N GLY A 61 0.02 -16.92 28.15
CA GLY A 61 -0.97 -17.96 27.81
C GLY A 61 -2.34 -17.41 27.44
N GLY A 62 -2.50 -16.10 27.26
CA GLY A 62 -3.77 -15.48 26.88
C GLY A 62 -4.04 -15.51 25.37
N ASP A 63 -5.29 -15.73 24.98
CA ASP A 63 -5.76 -15.59 23.62
C ASP A 63 -5.88 -14.11 23.24
N ALA A 64 -5.53 -13.76 21.98
CA ALA A 64 -5.57 -12.38 21.49
C ALA A 64 -6.21 -12.26 20.12
N LEU A 65 -7.02 -11.21 19.91
CA LEU A 65 -7.41 -10.71 18.59
C LEU A 65 -6.71 -9.38 18.35
N VAL A 66 -5.86 -9.33 17.32
CA VAL A 66 -4.96 -8.21 17.07
C VAL A 66 -5.28 -7.55 15.73
N LEU A 67 -5.62 -6.27 15.78
CA LEU A 67 -5.78 -5.42 14.61
C LEU A 67 -4.63 -4.41 14.57
N MET A 68 -3.78 -4.55 13.57
CA MET A 68 -2.64 -3.66 13.34
C MET A 68 -2.50 -3.37 11.84
N PRO A 69 -2.12 -2.16 11.43
CA PRO A 69 -1.94 -1.81 10.04
C PRO A 69 -0.89 -2.68 9.36
N THR A 70 -0.94 -2.75 8.03
CA THR A 70 0.13 -3.36 7.23
C THR A 70 1.43 -2.56 7.47
N GLY A 71 2.54 -3.26 7.72
CA GLY A 71 3.81 -2.62 8.11
C GLY A 71 3.92 -2.27 9.61
N GLY A 72 2.88 -2.49 10.42
CA GLY A 72 2.88 -2.26 11.87
C GLY A 72 3.68 -3.30 12.68
N GLY A 73 4.27 -4.32 12.03
CA GLY A 73 5.07 -5.35 12.71
C GLY A 73 4.24 -6.46 13.35
N LYS A 74 3.08 -6.81 12.76
CA LYS A 74 2.21 -7.92 13.21
C LYS A 74 2.97 -9.24 13.42
N SER A 75 3.93 -9.57 12.54
CA SER A 75 4.65 -10.84 12.60
C SER A 75 5.44 -11.01 13.90
N LEU A 76 6.04 -9.95 14.44
CA LEU A 76 6.74 -10.00 15.73
C LEU A 76 5.82 -10.39 16.89
N CYS A 77 4.53 -10.04 16.81
CA CYS A 77 3.55 -10.34 17.87
C CYS A 77 3.30 -11.84 18.08
N TYR A 78 3.63 -12.70 17.09
CA TYR A 78 3.58 -14.15 17.24
C TYR A 78 4.96 -14.82 17.17
N GLN A 79 5.91 -14.25 16.43
CA GLN A 79 7.26 -14.80 16.31
C GLN A 79 8.01 -14.78 17.65
N ILE A 80 7.95 -13.65 18.37
CA ILE A 80 8.62 -13.55 19.69
C ILE A 80 7.99 -14.50 20.73
N PRO A 81 6.65 -14.55 20.91
CA PRO A 81 6.05 -15.59 21.76
C PRO A 81 6.44 -17.01 21.39
N ALA A 82 6.51 -17.33 20.09
CA ALA A 82 6.93 -18.65 19.63
C ALA A 82 8.36 -19.01 20.07
N LEU A 83 9.28 -18.03 20.06
CA LEU A 83 10.68 -18.21 20.49
C LEU A 83 10.87 -18.20 22.01
N VAL A 84 9.96 -17.57 22.76
CA VAL A 84 10.06 -17.45 24.24
C VAL A 84 9.37 -18.62 24.95
N ARG A 85 8.24 -19.09 24.42
CA ARG A 85 7.48 -20.22 24.99
C ARG A 85 8.08 -21.55 24.54
N PRO A 86 8.03 -22.60 25.38
CA PRO A 86 8.55 -23.90 24.98
C PRO A 86 7.65 -24.60 23.96
N GLY A 87 8.25 -25.13 22.90
CA GLY A 87 7.58 -25.82 21.78
C GLY A 87 7.70 -25.05 20.47
N THR A 88 7.05 -25.56 19.43
CA THR A 88 7.04 -24.97 18.09
C THR A 88 5.85 -24.03 17.92
N GLY A 89 6.05 -22.82 17.42
CA GLY A 89 4.96 -21.92 17.03
C GLY A 89 4.34 -22.36 15.70
N ILE A 90 3.03 -22.52 15.66
CA ILE A 90 2.28 -22.88 14.44
C ILE A 90 1.64 -21.62 13.87
N VAL A 91 1.97 -21.29 12.62
CA VAL A 91 1.44 -20.11 11.91
C VAL A 91 0.55 -20.55 10.76
N ILE A 92 -0.74 -20.25 10.85
CA ILE A 92 -1.69 -20.49 9.77
C ILE A 92 -1.70 -19.24 8.87
N SER A 93 -1.31 -19.40 7.60
CA SER A 93 -1.26 -18.30 6.63
C SER A 93 -1.93 -18.71 5.32
N PRO A 94 -2.74 -17.84 4.69
CA PRO A 94 -3.52 -18.21 3.51
C PRO A 94 -2.71 -18.20 2.21
N LEU A 95 -1.43 -17.83 2.26
CA LEU A 95 -0.65 -17.49 1.08
C LEU A 95 0.71 -18.18 1.08
N ILE A 96 0.90 -19.05 0.10
CA ILE A 96 2.13 -19.82 -0.09
C ILE A 96 3.36 -18.92 -0.26
N ALA A 97 3.25 -17.89 -1.09
CA ALA A 97 4.36 -16.97 -1.33
C ALA A 97 4.77 -16.20 -0.05
N LEU A 98 3.79 -15.74 0.75
CA LEU A 98 4.06 -15.10 2.03
C LEU A 98 4.76 -16.03 3.01
N MET A 99 4.32 -17.30 3.10
CA MET A 99 4.98 -18.30 3.95
C MET A 99 6.45 -18.47 3.56
N GLN A 100 6.75 -18.58 2.28
CA GLN A 100 8.10 -18.72 1.76
C GLN A 100 8.99 -17.52 2.12
N ASP A 101 8.48 -16.30 1.89
CA ASP A 101 9.21 -15.07 2.19
C ASP A 101 9.45 -14.91 3.71
N GLN A 102 8.45 -15.20 4.55
CA GLN A 102 8.57 -15.16 6.01
C GLN A 102 9.57 -16.18 6.53
N VAL A 103 9.48 -17.42 6.06
CA VAL A 103 10.42 -18.51 6.45
C VAL A 103 11.85 -18.18 6.01
N GLN A 104 12.03 -17.65 4.81
CA GLN A 104 13.35 -17.24 4.32
C GLN A 104 13.95 -16.12 5.18
N ALA A 105 13.14 -15.12 5.55
CA ALA A 105 13.57 -14.03 6.43
C ALA A 105 13.95 -14.55 7.83
N LEU A 106 13.18 -15.47 8.40
CA LEU A 106 13.46 -16.08 9.71
C LEU A 106 14.74 -16.91 9.69
N ARG A 107 14.97 -17.70 8.65
CA ARG A 107 16.22 -18.48 8.48
C ARG A 107 17.46 -17.59 8.40
N GLN A 108 17.37 -16.41 7.78
CA GLN A 108 18.46 -15.43 7.74
C GLN A 108 18.78 -14.84 9.13
N LEU A 109 17.82 -14.85 10.03
CA LEU A 109 17.99 -14.46 11.44
C LEU A 109 18.47 -15.62 12.33
N GLY A 110 18.72 -16.81 11.75
CA GLY A 110 19.13 -17.99 12.48
C GLY A 110 18.00 -18.75 13.17
N ILE A 111 16.73 -18.41 12.87
CA ILE A 111 15.55 -19.09 13.41
C ILE A 111 15.24 -20.32 12.57
N ARG A 112 14.98 -21.45 13.23
CA ARG A 112 14.65 -22.72 12.60
C ARG A 112 13.18 -22.73 12.19
N ALA A 113 12.89 -22.20 11.02
CA ALA A 113 11.53 -22.09 10.49
C ALA A 113 11.37 -22.88 9.19
N ASP A 114 10.22 -23.50 9.01
CA ASP A 114 9.83 -24.16 7.77
C ASP A 114 8.33 -24.03 7.50
N PHE A 115 7.86 -24.56 6.37
CA PHE A 115 6.45 -24.51 5.99
C PHE A 115 5.97 -25.85 5.43
N LEU A 116 4.63 -26.09 5.51
CA LEU A 116 3.95 -27.20 4.85
C LEU A 116 2.78 -26.65 4.01
N ASN A 117 2.87 -26.81 2.70
CA ASN A 117 1.83 -26.39 1.76
C ASN A 117 1.72 -27.36 0.57
N SER A 118 0.84 -27.03 -0.39
CA SER A 118 0.54 -27.90 -1.54
C SER A 118 1.62 -27.92 -2.64
N THR A 119 2.59 -26.99 -2.61
CA THR A 119 3.63 -26.89 -3.66
C THR A 119 4.84 -27.76 -3.41
N GLN A 120 5.01 -28.31 -2.21
CA GLN A 120 6.15 -29.16 -1.86
C GLN A 120 5.96 -30.59 -2.38
N ASP A 121 7.04 -31.19 -2.86
CA ASP A 121 7.11 -32.60 -3.16
C ASP A 121 7.03 -33.44 -1.87
N GLN A 122 6.77 -34.75 -2.02
CA GLN A 122 6.58 -35.65 -0.89
C GLN A 122 7.85 -35.81 -0.03
N GLY A 123 9.03 -35.81 -0.66
CA GLY A 123 10.30 -35.95 0.04
C GLY A 123 10.61 -34.76 0.93
N THR A 124 10.53 -33.56 0.39
CA THR A 124 10.68 -32.28 1.12
C THR A 124 9.69 -32.20 2.29
N ARG A 125 8.43 -32.55 2.03
CA ARG A 125 7.38 -32.55 3.06
C ARG A 125 7.73 -33.49 4.21
N HIS A 126 8.17 -34.70 3.90
CA HIS A 126 8.55 -35.70 4.91
C HIS A 126 9.69 -35.20 5.79
N VAL A 127 10.70 -34.56 5.22
CA VAL A 127 11.82 -33.96 5.99
C VAL A 127 11.31 -32.94 7.00
N VAL A 128 10.44 -32.01 6.59
CA VAL A 128 9.87 -30.99 7.48
C VAL A 128 9.03 -31.64 8.59
N GLU A 129 8.23 -32.66 8.27
CA GLU A 129 7.44 -33.41 9.25
C GLU A 129 8.31 -34.13 10.30
N GLN A 130 9.46 -34.68 9.90
CA GLN A 130 10.40 -35.30 10.82
C GLN A 130 11.10 -34.26 11.72
N GLN A 131 11.55 -33.14 11.16
CA GLN A 131 12.13 -32.05 11.95
C GLN A 131 11.15 -31.51 12.99
N PHE A 132 9.87 -31.37 12.61
CA PHE A 132 8.82 -30.94 13.53
C PHE A 132 8.63 -31.96 14.67
N LYS A 133 8.54 -33.28 14.37
CA LYS A 133 8.39 -34.32 15.36
C LYS A 133 9.59 -34.39 16.30
N ALA A 134 10.81 -34.14 15.79
CA ALA A 134 12.03 -34.09 16.58
C ALA A 134 12.14 -32.82 17.47
N GLY A 135 11.23 -31.85 17.33
CA GLY A 135 11.30 -30.57 18.04
C GLY A 135 12.43 -29.65 17.58
N GLU A 136 12.87 -29.83 16.34
CA GLU A 136 13.96 -29.06 15.75
C GLU A 136 13.50 -27.72 15.15
N LEU A 137 12.19 -27.49 15.02
CA LEU A 137 11.63 -26.26 14.50
C LEU A 137 11.17 -25.31 15.60
N ASP A 138 11.51 -24.04 15.47
CA ASP A 138 10.98 -22.94 16.30
C ASP A 138 9.63 -22.47 15.78
N LEU A 139 9.45 -22.40 14.45
CA LEU A 139 8.19 -22.05 13.79
C LEU A 139 7.90 -23.00 12.62
N LEU A 140 6.61 -23.37 12.49
CA LEU A 140 6.09 -24.10 11.34
C LEU A 140 4.90 -23.35 10.75
N TYR A 141 5.02 -22.94 9.48
CA TYR A 141 3.94 -22.30 8.74
C TYR A 141 3.08 -23.35 8.02
N LEU A 142 1.77 -23.22 8.13
CA LEU A 142 0.78 -24.13 7.52
C LEU A 142 -0.21 -23.36 6.64
N ALA A 143 -0.49 -23.91 5.46
CA ALA A 143 -1.63 -23.48 4.70
C ALA A 143 -2.93 -23.98 5.36
N PRO A 144 -4.03 -23.20 5.42
CA PRO A 144 -5.26 -23.57 6.14
C PRO A 144 -5.87 -24.87 5.62
N GLU A 145 -5.81 -25.14 4.32
CA GLU A 145 -6.32 -26.39 3.71
C GLU A 145 -5.57 -27.64 4.20
N ARG A 146 -4.34 -27.48 4.74
CA ARG A 146 -3.56 -28.61 5.29
C ARG A 146 -4.22 -29.20 6.55
N LEU A 147 -4.98 -28.42 7.30
CA LEU A 147 -5.65 -28.95 8.50
C LEU A 147 -6.72 -29.98 8.17
N ARG A 148 -7.26 -29.94 6.94
CA ARG A 148 -8.18 -30.98 6.42
C ARG A 148 -7.46 -32.24 5.94
N ALA A 149 -6.17 -32.14 5.65
CA ALA A 149 -5.41 -33.27 5.15
C ALA A 149 -5.26 -34.33 6.23
N PRO A 150 -5.49 -35.62 5.90
CA PRO A 150 -5.30 -36.72 6.84
C PRO A 150 -3.90 -36.70 7.47
N GLY A 151 -3.82 -36.92 8.76
CA GLY A 151 -2.57 -36.99 9.50
C GLY A 151 -1.98 -35.64 9.93
N THR A 152 -2.52 -34.50 9.50
CA THR A 152 -1.96 -33.18 9.91
C THR A 152 -2.25 -32.88 11.39
N LEU A 153 -3.45 -33.15 11.87
CA LEU A 153 -3.78 -32.96 13.27
C LEU A 153 -3.02 -33.93 14.19
N GLU A 154 -2.77 -35.15 13.74
CA GLU A 154 -1.93 -36.16 14.40
C GLU A 154 -0.45 -35.73 14.40
N LEU A 155 0.03 -35.15 13.30
CA LEU A 155 1.36 -34.56 13.23
C LEU A 155 1.51 -33.46 14.28
N LEU A 156 0.56 -32.51 14.36
CA LEU A 156 0.58 -31.43 15.34
C LEU A 156 0.55 -31.94 16.79
N ALA A 157 -0.19 -33.03 17.04
CA ALA A 157 -0.28 -33.66 18.35
C ALA A 157 1.03 -34.40 18.76
N ALA A 158 1.92 -34.69 17.80
CA ALA A 158 3.17 -35.40 18.07
C ALA A 158 4.26 -34.52 18.72
N SER A 159 4.07 -33.19 18.80
CA SER A 159 5.06 -32.26 19.33
C SER A 159 4.41 -31.20 20.20
N ARG A 160 5.21 -30.60 21.09
CA ARG A 160 4.74 -29.49 21.93
C ARG A 160 4.57 -28.23 21.10
N ILE A 161 3.39 -27.61 21.19
CA ILE A 161 3.07 -26.37 20.49
C ILE A 161 3.16 -25.20 21.48
N SER A 162 3.84 -24.13 21.09
CA SER A 162 4.04 -22.95 21.92
C SER A 162 2.90 -21.91 21.75
N VAL A 163 2.42 -21.71 20.52
CA VAL A 163 1.38 -20.75 20.14
C VAL A 163 0.76 -21.13 18.80
N PHE A 164 -0.51 -20.85 18.61
CA PHE A 164 -1.15 -20.82 17.30
C PHE A 164 -1.32 -19.36 16.86
N ALA A 165 -0.72 -18.99 15.73
CA ALA A 165 -0.92 -17.71 15.08
C ALA A 165 -1.81 -17.89 13.85
N ILE A 166 -2.92 -17.16 13.78
CA ILE A 166 -3.86 -17.16 12.66
C ILE A 166 -3.68 -15.83 11.95
N ASP A 167 -2.87 -15.83 10.90
CA ASP A 167 -2.61 -14.64 10.10
C ASP A 167 -3.76 -14.41 9.11
N GLU A 168 -3.97 -13.14 8.73
CA GLU A 168 -5.08 -12.69 7.89
C GLU A 168 -6.45 -13.23 8.37
N ALA A 169 -6.69 -13.14 9.67
CA ALA A 169 -7.87 -13.71 10.33
C ALA A 169 -9.21 -13.21 9.75
N HIS A 170 -9.22 -12.07 9.03
CA HIS A 170 -10.40 -11.60 8.31
C HIS A 170 -10.91 -12.58 7.25
N CYS A 171 -10.06 -13.51 6.79
CA CYS A 171 -10.46 -14.57 5.85
C CYS A 171 -11.53 -15.53 6.40
N VAL A 172 -11.74 -15.58 7.71
CA VAL A 172 -12.83 -16.39 8.31
C VAL A 172 -14.21 -15.75 8.16
N SER A 173 -14.25 -14.43 7.90
CA SER A 173 -15.48 -13.64 7.88
C SER A 173 -16.12 -13.62 6.49
N GLN A 174 -17.40 -13.96 6.41
CA GLN A 174 -18.21 -13.78 5.21
C GLN A 174 -18.48 -12.30 4.89
N TRP A 175 -18.31 -11.43 5.88
CA TRP A 175 -18.39 -9.97 5.75
C TRP A 175 -17.06 -9.36 5.32
N GLY A 176 -15.96 -10.15 5.32
CA GLY A 176 -14.65 -9.74 4.87
C GLY A 176 -14.55 -9.68 3.34
N HIS A 177 -13.55 -8.95 2.87
CA HIS A 177 -13.30 -8.78 1.42
C HIS A 177 -12.60 -9.98 0.76
N ASP A 178 -12.08 -10.95 1.54
CA ASP A 178 -11.40 -12.18 1.08
C ASP A 178 -11.80 -13.39 1.94
N PHE A 179 -13.05 -13.77 1.85
CA PHE A 179 -13.56 -14.94 2.57
C PHE A 179 -12.97 -16.25 2.03
N ARG A 180 -12.47 -17.10 2.93
CA ARG A 180 -11.92 -18.42 2.63
C ARG A 180 -12.56 -19.49 3.49
N PRO A 181 -13.33 -20.44 2.89
CA PRO A 181 -14.02 -21.48 3.65
C PRO A 181 -13.12 -22.31 4.56
N ASP A 182 -11.83 -22.51 4.17
CA ASP A 182 -10.88 -23.30 4.95
C ASP A 182 -10.59 -22.70 6.34
N TYR A 183 -10.77 -21.36 6.51
CA TYR A 183 -10.62 -20.71 7.80
C TYR A 183 -11.71 -21.06 8.82
N LEU A 184 -12.86 -21.54 8.37
CA LEU A 184 -13.92 -21.99 9.28
C LEU A 184 -13.54 -23.24 10.07
N GLU A 185 -12.62 -24.05 9.54
CA GLU A 185 -12.13 -25.27 10.20
C GLU A 185 -11.14 -24.97 11.35
N LEU A 186 -10.64 -23.75 11.45
CA LEU A 186 -9.64 -23.37 12.45
C LEU A 186 -10.15 -23.43 13.89
N GLN A 187 -11.45 -23.52 14.11
CA GLN A 187 -12.04 -23.77 15.42
C GLN A 187 -11.51 -25.05 16.07
N VAL A 188 -11.12 -26.07 15.27
CA VAL A 188 -10.53 -27.34 15.75
C VAL A 188 -9.29 -27.12 16.62
N LEU A 189 -8.54 -26.04 16.39
CA LEU A 189 -7.35 -25.70 17.17
C LEU A 189 -7.69 -25.44 18.65
N HIS A 190 -8.83 -24.79 18.90
CA HIS A 190 -9.33 -24.59 20.27
C HIS A 190 -9.81 -25.89 20.91
N GLU A 191 -10.47 -26.73 20.14
CA GLU A 191 -11.06 -27.97 20.65
C GLU A 191 -9.99 -28.99 21.04
N ARG A 192 -8.90 -29.08 20.26
CA ARG A 192 -7.81 -30.06 20.50
C ARG A 192 -6.70 -29.54 21.41
N TRP A 193 -6.45 -28.22 21.45
CA TRP A 193 -5.37 -27.60 22.24
C TRP A 193 -5.89 -26.40 23.03
N PRO A 194 -6.81 -26.61 24.00
CA PRO A 194 -7.44 -25.51 24.75
C PRO A 194 -6.43 -24.68 25.58
N ASP A 195 -5.32 -25.27 25.99
CA ASP A 195 -4.29 -24.66 26.82
C ASP A 195 -3.19 -23.92 26.01
N VAL A 196 -3.20 -24.03 24.69
CA VAL A 196 -2.25 -23.35 23.82
C VAL A 196 -2.83 -22.00 23.40
N PRO A 197 -2.15 -20.87 23.69
CA PRO A 197 -2.66 -19.56 23.34
C PRO A 197 -2.78 -19.39 21.83
N ARG A 198 -3.82 -18.69 21.40
CA ARG A 198 -4.09 -18.36 20.02
C ARG A 198 -4.04 -16.86 19.83
N ILE A 199 -3.35 -16.43 18.78
CA ILE A 199 -3.31 -15.05 18.36
C ILE A 199 -3.84 -14.95 16.93
N ALA A 200 -4.98 -14.28 16.75
CA ALA A 200 -5.56 -13.98 15.45
C ALA A 200 -5.18 -12.54 15.05
N LEU A 201 -4.61 -12.38 13.86
CA LEU A 201 -4.08 -11.11 13.39
C LEU A 201 -4.71 -10.71 12.05
N THR A 202 -5.03 -9.43 11.91
CA THR A 202 -5.47 -8.86 10.65
C THR A 202 -5.09 -7.39 10.53
N ALA A 203 -4.97 -6.90 9.27
CA ALA A 203 -4.77 -5.49 9.00
C ALA A 203 -6.09 -4.72 8.82
N THR A 204 -7.17 -5.41 8.51
CA THR A 204 -8.45 -4.82 8.10
C THR A 204 -9.61 -5.59 8.73
N ALA A 205 -10.35 -4.96 9.61
CA ALA A 205 -11.61 -5.53 10.11
C ALA A 205 -12.52 -4.42 10.63
N THR A 206 -13.72 -4.33 10.07
CA THR A 206 -14.81 -3.53 10.64
C THR A 206 -15.29 -4.15 11.94
N GLN A 207 -16.13 -3.46 12.70
CA GLN A 207 -16.66 -4.01 13.95
C GLN A 207 -17.39 -5.34 13.72
N ALA A 208 -18.24 -5.44 12.70
CA ALA A 208 -18.95 -6.68 12.35
C ALA A 208 -17.98 -7.82 12.02
N THR A 209 -16.91 -7.53 11.27
CA THR A 209 -15.87 -8.51 10.95
C THR A 209 -15.12 -8.99 12.21
N ARG A 210 -14.82 -8.09 13.15
CA ARG A 210 -14.17 -8.45 14.44
C ARG A 210 -15.02 -9.41 15.27
N GLU A 211 -16.31 -9.11 15.37
CA GLU A 211 -17.29 -9.94 16.09
C GLU A 211 -17.39 -11.33 15.45
N GLU A 212 -17.46 -11.41 14.15
CA GLU A 212 -17.50 -12.71 13.45
C GLU A 212 -16.20 -13.51 13.60
N ILE A 213 -15.02 -12.86 13.51
CA ILE A 213 -13.73 -13.50 13.80
C ILE A 213 -13.72 -14.11 15.20
N ALA A 214 -14.14 -13.33 16.22
CA ALA A 214 -14.17 -13.81 17.59
C ALA A 214 -15.10 -15.02 17.79
N ILE A 215 -16.26 -15.02 17.14
CA ILE A 215 -17.22 -16.13 17.20
C ILE A 215 -16.68 -17.36 16.48
N ARG A 216 -16.27 -17.21 15.21
CA ARG A 216 -15.85 -18.33 14.34
C ARG A 216 -14.59 -19.01 14.81
N LEU A 217 -13.63 -18.26 15.34
CA LEU A 217 -12.37 -18.79 15.86
C LEU A 217 -12.46 -19.16 17.35
N LYS A 218 -13.65 -19.11 17.97
CA LYS A 218 -13.82 -19.38 19.43
C LYS A 218 -12.93 -18.52 20.30
N LEU A 219 -12.80 -17.24 19.96
CA LEU A 219 -12.00 -16.23 20.68
C LEU A 219 -12.87 -15.30 21.53
N ALA A 220 -14.08 -15.70 21.94
CA ALA A 220 -15.03 -14.85 22.69
C ALA A 220 -14.46 -14.30 24.01
N GLY A 221 -13.49 -14.99 24.62
CA GLY A 221 -12.80 -14.54 25.84
C GLY A 221 -11.43 -13.90 25.60
N SER A 222 -11.02 -13.72 24.37
CA SER A 222 -9.71 -13.17 24.01
C SER A 222 -9.61 -11.67 24.29
N LYS A 223 -8.39 -11.19 24.54
CA LYS A 223 -8.13 -9.75 24.65
C LYS A 223 -8.06 -9.14 23.26
N LEU A 224 -8.87 -8.10 23.03
CA LEU A 224 -8.86 -7.33 21.78
C LEU A 224 -7.80 -6.23 21.86
N PHE A 225 -6.90 -6.22 20.89
CA PHE A 225 -5.90 -5.18 20.69
C PHE A 225 -6.14 -4.50 19.35
N VAL A 226 -6.39 -3.21 19.39
CA VAL A 226 -6.57 -2.38 18.18
C VAL A 226 -5.51 -1.29 18.20
N SER A 227 -4.61 -1.32 17.23
CA SER A 227 -3.69 -0.23 16.93
C SER A 227 -4.33 0.74 15.93
N SER A 228 -3.81 1.95 15.87
CA SER A 228 -4.26 2.92 14.87
C SER A 228 -4.07 2.39 13.44
N PHE A 229 -5.06 2.62 12.59
CA PHE A 229 -4.98 2.34 11.16
C PHE A 229 -4.25 3.45 10.38
N ASP A 230 -3.82 4.52 11.06
CA ASP A 230 -3.17 5.65 10.39
C ASP A 230 -1.79 5.26 9.84
N ARG A 231 -1.56 5.72 8.61
CA ARG A 231 -0.29 5.63 7.90
C ARG A 231 0.14 7.05 7.47
N PRO A 232 0.70 7.84 8.41
CA PRO A 232 0.98 9.25 8.17
C PRO A 232 1.99 9.52 7.04
N ASN A 233 2.82 8.54 6.72
CA ASN A 233 3.78 8.61 5.63
C ASN A 233 3.18 8.39 4.23
N ILE A 234 1.91 7.93 4.11
CA ILE A 234 1.26 7.72 2.81
C ILE A 234 0.43 8.97 2.46
N GLN A 235 0.70 9.59 1.33
CA GLN A 235 -0.10 10.67 0.77
C GLN A 235 -1.22 10.10 -0.11
N TYR A 236 -2.47 10.33 0.24
CA TYR A 236 -3.62 9.90 -0.56
C TYR A 236 -4.00 10.96 -1.59
N ARG A 237 -4.06 10.57 -2.87
CA ARG A 237 -4.46 11.43 -3.99
C ARG A 237 -5.44 10.71 -4.90
N ILE A 238 -6.62 11.30 -5.12
CA ILE A 238 -7.67 10.74 -5.96
C ILE A 238 -8.04 11.78 -7.03
N VAL A 239 -7.84 11.42 -8.30
CA VAL A 239 -8.02 12.34 -9.43
C VAL A 239 -9.05 11.80 -10.43
N PRO A 240 -9.78 12.68 -11.14
CA PRO A 240 -10.67 12.26 -12.21
C PRO A 240 -9.90 11.55 -13.32
N LYS A 241 -10.46 10.44 -13.81
CA LYS A 241 -9.88 9.63 -14.90
C LYS A 241 -10.00 10.34 -16.23
N ASN A 242 -8.87 10.68 -16.80
CA ASN A 242 -8.76 11.30 -18.13
C ASN A 242 -7.44 10.86 -18.76
N GLU A 243 -7.48 9.95 -19.77
CA GLU A 243 -6.28 9.35 -20.37
C GLU A 243 -5.33 8.75 -19.31
N SER A 244 -5.85 7.84 -18.48
CA SER A 244 -5.18 7.30 -17.28
C SER A 244 -3.74 6.83 -17.51
N LYS A 245 -3.42 6.30 -18.70
CA LYS A 245 -2.04 5.91 -19.06
C LYS A 245 -1.09 7.11 -19.09
N LYS A 246 -1.52 8.24 -19.66
CA LYS A 246 -0.70 9.47 -19.70
C LYS A 246 -0.59 10.11 -18.32
N GLN A 247 -1.68 10.08 -17.52
CA GLN A 247 -1.67 10.56 -16.15
C GLN A 247 -0.69 9.76 -15.29
N LEU A 248 -0.71 8.42 -15.41
CA LEU A 248 0.25 7.53 -14.74
C LEU A 248 1.70 7.82 -15.18
N LEU A 249 1.96 7.89 -16.48
CA LEU A 249 3.30 8.15 -16.99
C LEU A 249 3.83 9.52 -16.53
N SER A 250 2.97 10.53 -16.46
CA SER A 250 3.32 11.84 -15.90
C SER A 250 3.72 11.73 -14.43
N LEU A 251 2.91 11.04 -13.59
CA LEU A 251 3.22 10.80 -12.19
C LEU A 251 4.59 10.13 -12.02
N LEU A 252 4.85 9.06 -12.77
CA LEU A 252 6.11 8.31 -12.68
C LEU A 252 7.32 9.14 -13.08
N ARG A 253 7.21 9.96 -14.14
CA ARG A 253 8.33 10.78 -14.62
C ARG A 253 8.63 12.00 -13.76
N THR A 254 7.60 12.58 -13.12
CA THR A 254 7.75 13.83 -12.37
C THR A 254 8.04 13.62 -10.89
N GLU A 255 7.55 12.53 -10.31
CA GLU A 255 7.57 12.33 -8.85
C GLU A 255 8.22 11.02 -8.42
N HIS A 256 8.18 9.97 -9.27
CA HIS A 256 8.62 8.63 -8.91
C HIS A 256 9.61 8.03 -9.94
N ALA A 257 10.46 8.87 -10.53
CA ALA A 257 11.44 8.42 -11.53
C ALA A 257 12.47 7.47 -10.90
N GLY A 258 12.54 6.23 -11.40
CA GLY A 258 13.49 5.22 -10.90
C GLY A 258 13.08 4.59 -9.56
N GLU A 259 11.88 4.84 -9.05
CA GLU A 259 11.39 4.27 -7.80
C GLU A 259 10.53 3.03 -8.02
N ALA A 260 10.56 2.10 -7.06
CA ALA A 260 9.73 0.91 -7.07
C ALA A 260 8.28 1.24 -6.72
N GLY A 261 7.33 0.66 -7.47
CA GLY A 261 5.91 0.88 -7.25
C GLY A 261 5.01 -0.22 -7.75
N ILE A 262 3.73 -0.14 -7.39
CA ILE A 262 2.70 -1.07 -7.81
C ILE A 262 1.59 -0.31 -8.52
N VAL A 263 1.15 -0.83 -9.69
CA VAL A 263 0.04 -0.28 -10.45
C VAL A 263 -1.07 -1.33 -10.53
N TYR A 264 -2.23 -1.04 -9.95
CA TYR A 264 -3.39 -1.94 -9.99
C TYR A 264 -4.30 -1.64 -11.17
N CYS A 265 -4.66 -2.70 -11.89
CA CYS A 265 -5.61 -2.71 -13.00
C CYS A 265 -6.72 -3.73 -12.74
N LEU A 266 -7.92 -3.48 -13.24
CA LEU A 266 -9.07 -4.36 -13.05
C LEU A 266 -8.95 -5.66 -13.86
N SER A 267 -8.39 -5.61 -15.08
CA SER A 267 -8.35 -6.77 -16.00
C SER A 267 -6.93 -7.23 -16.33
N ARG A 268 -6.79 -8.52 -16.68
CA ARG A 268 -5.55 -9.14 -17.15
C ARG A 268 -5.00 -8.41 -18.38
N ASP A 269 -5.86 -8.17 -19.37
CA ASP A 269 -5.52 -7.47 -20.61
C ASP A 269 -5.01 -6.04 -20.36
N SER A 270 -5.67 -5.29 -19.46
CA SER A 270 -5.19 -3.96 -19.08
C SER A 270 -3.82 -4.02 -18.41
N THR A 271 -3.57 -5.04 -17.57
CA THR A 271 -2.30 -5.24 -16.88
C THR A 271 -1.14 -5.38 -17.88
N GLU A 272 -1.29 -6.26 -18.87
CA GLU A 272 -0.28 -6.47 -19.91
C GLU A 272 -0.06 -5.21 -20.78
N LYS A 273 -1.16 -4.56 -21.21
CA LYS A 273 -1.11 -3.35 -22.03
C LYS A 273 -0.48 -2.16 -21.33
N ILE A 274 -0.69 -2.03 -20.02
CA ILE A 274 -0.08 -0.95 -19.22
C ILE A 274 1.41 -1.25 -18.99
N ALA A 275 1.77 -2.50 -18.66
CA ALA A 275 3.17 -2.88 -18.49
C ALA A 275 3.97 -2.64 -19.77
N ALA A 276 3.46 -3.06 -20.93
CA ALA A 276 4.07 -2.79 -22.22
C ALA A 276 4.19 -1.28 -22.50
N PHE A 277 3.11 -0.52 -22.29
CA PHE A 277 3.12 0.94 -22.47
C PHE A 277 4.18 1.64 -21.61
N LEU A 278 4.35 1.23 -20.34
CA LEU A 278 5.36 1.80 -19.46
C LEU A 278 6.76 1.46 -19.94
N THR A 279 7.00 0.20 -20.35
CA THR A 279 8.28 -0.27 -20.89
C THR A 279 8.66 0.48 -22.16
N ASP A 280 7.73 0.65 -23.10
CA ASP A 280 7.93 1.44 -24.33
C ASP A 280 8.26 2.92 -24.04
N ASN A 281 7.90 3.41 -22.86
CA ASN A 281 8.19 4.78 -22.42
C ASN A 281 9.38 4.88 -21.44
N GLY A 282 10.21 3.85 -21.35
CA GLY A 282 11.45 3.84 -20.58
C GLY A 282 11.30 3.58 -19.08
N VAL A 283 10.15 3.06 -18.62
CA VAL A 283 9.93 2.64 -17.25
C VAL A 283 10.01 1.12 -17.17
N THR A 284 10.89 0.57 -16.34
CA THR A 284 11.00 -0.89 -16.15
C THR A 284 9.72 -1.41 -15.48
N ALA A 285 8.87 -2.10 -16.24
CA ALA A 285 7.59 -2.58 -15.73
C ALA A 285 7.36 -4.05 -16.09
N LEU A 286 6.74 -4.79 -15.14
CA LEU A 286 6.40 -6.21 -15.30
C LEU A 286 4.91 -6.45 -15.04
N PRO A 287 4.23 -7.29 -15.83
CA PRO A 287 2.84 -7.67 -15.59
C PRO A 287 2.75 -8.79 -14.55
N TYR A 288 1.66 -8.77 -13.75
CA TYR A 288 1.34 -9.84 -12.79
C TYR A 288 -0.17 -10.06 -12.69
N HIS A 289 -0.66 -11.24 -13.09
CA HIS A 289 -2.05 -11.65 -12.93
C HIS A 289 -2.19 -13.18 -12.95
N ALA A 290 -3.32 -13.71 -12.49
CA ALA A 290 -3.56 -15.14 -12.35
C ALA A 290 -3.55 -15.92 -13.69
N GLY A 291 -3.71 -15.24 -14.83
CA GLY A 291 -3.66 -15.85 -16.17
C GLY A 291 -2.25 -16.08 -16.72
N LEU A 292 -1.20 -15.53 -16.09
CA LEU A 292 0.18 -15.80 -16.47
C LEU A 292 0.59 -17.21 -16.03
N ASP A 293 1.53 -17.81 -16.75
CA ASP A 293 2.20 -19.04 -16.33
C ASP A 293 2.78 -18.91 -14.93
N SER A 294 2.74 -19.99 -14.15
CA SER A 294 3.20 -19.99 -12.75
C SER A 294 4.68 -19.65 -12.61
N GLY A 295 5.52 -20.10 -13.55
CA GLY A 295 6.95 -19.81 -13.58
C GLY A 295 7.20 -18.33 -13.90
N ILE A 296 6.46 -17.74 -14.85
CA ILE A 296 6.55 -16.31 -15.17
C ILE A 296 6.10 -15.46 -13.98
N ARG A 297 5.02 -15.84 -13.30
CA ARG A 297 4.56 -15.14 -12.11
C ARG A 297 5.60 -15.14 -11.00
N ALA A 298 6.17 -16.33 -10.71
CA ALA A 298 7.22 -16.48 -9.70
C ALA A 298 8.47 -15.65 -10.08
N ALA A 299 8.89 -15.69 -11.34
CA ALA A 299 10.04 -14.91 -11.82
C ALA A 299 9.80 -13.40 -11.71
N ASN A 300 8.63 -12.90 -12.13
CA ASN A 300 8.28 -11.48 -12.05
C ASN A 300 8.21 -11.01 -10.59
N GLN A 301 7.61 -11.81 -9.69
CA GLN A 301 7.57 -11.50 -8.26
C GLN A 301 8.98 -11.47 -7.66
N ALA A 302 9.81 -12.46 -7.96
CA ALA A 302 11.19 -12.51 -7.47
C ALA A 302 12.01 -11.31 -7.97
N ARG A 303 11.83 -10.89 -9.22
CA ARG A 303 12.46 -9.69 -9.76
C ARG A 303 12.00 -8.44 -9.01
N PHE A 304 10.69 -8.27 -8.82
CA PHE A 304 10.14 -7.12 -8.08
C PHE A 304 10.71 -7.02 -6.66
N LEU A 305 10.85 -8.14 -5.96
CA LEU A 305 11.39 -8.17 -4.60
C LEU A 305 12.90 -7.85 -4.55
N ARG A 306 13.65 -8.19 -5.60
CA ARG A 306 15.12 -8.09 -5.64
C ARG A 306 15.64 -6.84 -6.34
N GLU A 307 14.95 -6.38 -7.38
CA GLU A 307 15.38 -5.26 -8.20
C GLU A 307 14.83 -3.93 -7.66
N ASP A 308 15.66 -2.90 -7.68
CA ASP A 308 15.26 -1.54 -7.36
C ASP A 308 14.61 -0.87 -8.58
N GLY A 309 13.75 0.12 -8.36
CA GLY A 309 13.15 0.93 -9.42
C GLY A 309 12.19 0.20 -10.35
N LEU A 310 11.76 -1.04 -10.00
CA LEU A 310 10.86 -1.83 -10.83
C LEU A 310 9.39 -1.52 -10.50
N VAL A 311 8.57 -1.34 -11.53
CA VAL A 311 7.12 -1.13 -11.40
C VAL A 311 6.39 -2.45 -11.69
N MET A 312 5.63 -2.94 -10.71
CA MET A 312 4.75 -4.09 -10.92
C MET A 312 3.36 -3.61 -11.36
N VAL A 313 2.94 -3.99 -12.55
CA VAL A 313 1.57 -3.74 -13.03
C VAL A 313 0.74 -5.00 -12.81
N ALA A 314 -0.33 -4.91 -12.01
CA ALA A 314 -0.98 -6.11 -11.52
C ALA A 314 -2.51 -6.00 -11.41
N THR A 315 -3.18 -7.16 -11.41
CA THR A 315 -4.53 -7.28 -10.85
C THR A 315 -4.44 -7.49 -9.34
N ILE A 316 -5.60 -7.58 -8.65
CA ILE A 316 -5.68 -7.94 -7.22
C ILE A 316 -4.99 -9.27 -6.89
N ALA A 317 -4.64 -10.09 -7.89
CA ALA A 317 -3.86 -11.33 -7.71
C ALA A 317 -2.42 -11.05 -7.19
N PHE A 318 -1.87 -9.86 -7.42
CA PHE A 318 -0.65 -9.36 -6.78
C PHE A 318 -1.03 -8.68 -5.48
N GLY A 319 -1.51 -9.49 -4.56
CA GLY A 319 -2.17 -9.06 -3.36
C GLY A 319 -1.39 -9.42 -2.10
N MET A 320 -2.08 -10.07 -1.17
CA MET A 320 -1.51 -10.47 0.12
C MET A 320 -0.15 -11.15 -0.05
N GLY A 321 0.79 -10.89 0.84
CA GLY A 321 2.10 -11.54 0.86
C GLY A 321 3.26 -10.77 0.24
N ILE A 322 3.04 -9.61 -0.36
CA ILE A 322 4.14 -8.76 -0.83
C ILE A 322 4.63 -7.87 0.30
N ASP A 323 5.85 -8.09 0.74
CA ASP A 323 6.47 -7.37 1.86
C ASP A 323 7.76 -6.63 1.47
N LYS A 324 7.74 -5.95 0.31
CA LYS A 324 8.81 -5.04 -0.13
C LYS A 324 8.68 -3.71 0.61
N PRO A 325 9.66 -3.30 1.44
CA PRO A 325 9.53 -2.12 2.31
C PRO A 325 9.59 -0.79 1.57
N ASP A 326 10.35 -0.73 0.48
CA ASP A 326 10.72 0.47 -0.30
C ASP A 326 9.79 0.75 -1.49
N VAL A 327 8.55 0.29 -1.45
CA VAL A 327 7.53 0.67 -2.43
C VAL A 327 7.15 2.14 -2.23
N ARG A 328 7.49 3.01 -3.19
CA ARG A 328 7.29 4.46 -3.06
C ARG A 328 5.92 4.93 -3.52
N PHE A 329 5.24 4.16 -4.36
CA PHE A 329 3.87 4.49 -4.77
C PHE A 329 3.03 3.23 -5.01
N VAL A 330 1.73 3.38 -4.76
CA VAL A 330 0.69 2.46 -5.22
C VAL A 330 -0.31 3.25 -6.03
N ALA A 331 -0.45 2.92 -7.31
CA ALA A 331 -1.33 3.58 -8.24
C ALA A 331 -2.49 2.67 -8.66
N HIS A 332 -3.72 3.18 -8.63
CA HIS A 332 -4.90 2.48 -9.11
C HIS A 332 -5.41 3.14 -10.38
N LEU A 333 -5.46 2.40 -11.48
CA LEU A 333 -6.03 2.88 -12.74
C LEU A 333 -7.53 2.66 -12.85
N ASP A 334 -8.09 1.84 -11.98
CA ASP A 334 -9.50 1.52 -11.86
C ASP A 334 -9.92 1.56 -10.39
N MET A 335 -11.18 1.90 -10.11
CA MET A 335 -11.67 2.01 -8.74
C MET A 335 -11.72 0.64 -8.04
N PRO A 336 -11.10 0.48 -6.85
CA PRO A 336 -11.22 -0.72 -6.03
C PRO A 336 -12.67 -1.03 -5.64
N ARG A 337 -12.93 -2.28 -5.29
CA ARG A 337 -14.28 -2.76 -4.94
C ARG A 337 -14.74 -2.31 -3.55
N SER A 338 -13.79 -2.08 -2.64
CA SER A 338 -14.07 -1.72 -1.25
C SER A 338 -12.95 -0.87 -0.66
N VAL A 339 -13.25 -0.19 0.45
CA VAL A 339 -12.30 0.61 1.22
C VAL A 339 -11.24 -0.29 1.87
N GLU A 340 -11.62 -1.48 2.32
CA GLU A 340 -10.69 -2.46 2.91
C GLU A 340 -9.63 -2.90 1.89
N GLY A 341 -10.06 -3.28 0.68
CA GLY A 341 -9.16 -3.65 -0.42
C GLY A 341 -8.22 -2.50 -0.76
N TYR A 342 -8.76 -1.29 -0.92
CA TYR A 342 -7.98 -0.09 -1.19
C TYR A 342 -6.95 0.19 -0.08
N TYR A 343 -7.36 0.09 1.19
CA TYR A 343 -6.47 0.28 2.33
C TYR A 343 -5.35 -0.77 2.37
N GLN A 344 -5.68 -2.04 2.11
CA GLN A 344 -4.74 -3.14 2.09
C GLN A 344 -3.73 -3.02 0.94
N GLU A 345 -4.19 -2.59 -0.24
CA GLU A 345 -3.36 -2.37 -1.43
C GLU A 345 -2.45 -1.15 -1.27
N THR A 346 -2.99 -0.01 -0.83
CA THR A 346 -2.20 1.21 -0.57
C THR A 346 -1.25 1.05 0.62
N GLY A 347 -1.61 0.21 1.61
CA GLY A 347 -0.79 -0.12 2.76
C GLY A 347 0.53 -0.84 2.42
N ARG A 348 0.74 -1.28 1.17
CA ARG A 348 2.02 -1.82 0.67
C ARG A 348 3.07 -0.76 0.48
N ALA A 349 2.65 0.50 0.29
CA ALA A 349 3.56 1.62 0.13
C ALA A 349 4.21 2.02 1.45
N GLY A 350 5.47 2.40 1.41
CA GLY A 350 6.20 3.01 2.53
C GLY A 350 6.22 2.19 3.81
N ARG A 351 6.43 0.88 3.75
CA ARG A 351 6.51 0.01 4.95
C ARG A 351 7.74 0.30 5.81
N ASP A 352 8.76 0.88 5.23
CA ASP A 352 9.95 1.38 5.90
C ASP A 352 9.74 2.70 6.65
N GLY A 353 8.54 3.30 6.56
CA GLY A 353 8.18 4.57 7.16
C GLY A 353 8.56 5.80 6.31
N ALA A 354 9.26 5.62 5.19
CA ALA A 354 9.57 6.71 4.27
C ALA A 354 8.32 7.20 3.53
N PRO A 355 8.30 8.46 3.04
CA PRO A 355 7.18 9.01 2.29
C PRO A 355 6.80 8.15 1.10
N ALA A 356 5.50 7.99 0.87
CA ALA A 356 4.96 7.22 -0.23
C ALA A 356 3.62 7.80 -0.71
N THR A 357 3.25 7.49 -1.96
CA THR A 357 2.03 8.00 -2.60
C THR A 357 1.02 6.89 -2.87
N ALA A 358 -0.22 7.07 -2.43
CA ALA A 358 -1.38 6.31 -2.87
C ALA A 358 -2.16 7.15 -3.87
N TRP A 359 -2.12 6.77 -5.14
CA TRP A 359 -2.73 7.52 -6.24
C TRP A 359 -3.82 6.72 -6.91
N LEU A 360 -4.99 7.31 -7.12
CA LEU A 360 -6.14 6.65 -7.75
C LEU A 360 -6.72 7.54 -8.84
N THR A 361 -6.94 6.97 -10.04
CA THR A 361 -7.81 7.58 -11.05
C THR A 361 -9.13 6.84 -11.12
N TYR A 362 -10.24 7.57 -11.16
CA TYR A 362 -11.54 6.94 -11.33
C TYR A 362 -12.51 7.82 -12.13
N GLY A 363 -13.51 7.19 -12.72
CA GLY A 363 -14.56 7.84 -13.49
C GLY A 363 -15.90 7.13 -13.33
N LEU A 364 -16.94 7.70 -13.92
CA LEU A 364 -18.29 7.11 -13.88
C LEU A 364 -18.32 5.68 -14.47
N ALA A 365 -17.49 5.43 -15.50
CA ALA A 365 -17.41 4.10 -16.12
C ALA A 365 -16.93 3.04 -15.13
N ASP A 366 -16.02 3.37 -14.21
CA ASP A 366 -15.53 2.43 -13.20
C ASP A 366 -16.65 2.06 -12.22
N VAL A 367 -17.47 3.03 -11.79
CA VAL A 367 -18.63 2.79 -10.91
C VAL A 367 -19.63 1.85 -11.58
N VAL A 368 -19.99 2.15 -12.83
CA VAL A 368 -20.91 1.33 -13.63
C VAL A 368 -20.39 -0.10 -13.80
N GLN A 369 -19.10 -0.24 -14.11
CA GLN A 369 -18.48 -1.55 -14.28
C GLN A 369 -18.44 -2.37 -12.98
N GLN A 370 -18.11 -1.74 -11.84
CA GLN A 370 -18.12 -2.41 -10.54
C GLN A 370 -19.53 -2.86 -10.15
N ARG A 371 -20.56 -2.03 -10.39
CA ARG A 371 -21.95 -2.40 -10.17
C ARG A 371 -22.35 -3.62 -11.02
N ARG A 372 -21.99 -3.61 -12.31
CA ARG A 372 -22.24 -4.75 -13.21
C ARG A 372 -21.59 -6.04 -12.70
N LEU A 373 -20.35 -5.97 -12.19
CA LEU A 373 -19.68 -7.14 -11.62
C LEU A 373 -20.39 -7.67 -10.36
N ILE A 374 -20.95 -6.77 -9.54
CA ILE A 374 -21.73 -7.15 -8.36
C ILE A 374 -23.05 -7.84 -8.79
N ASP A 375 -23.77 -7.25 -9.74
CA ASP A 375 -25.06 -7.78 -10.22
C ASP A 375 -24.91 -9.14 -10.90
N SER A 376 -23.80 -9.37 -11.62
CA SER A 376 -23.48 -10.63 -12.29
C SER A 376 -22.84 -11.68 -11.37
N SER A 377 -22.60 -11.37 -10.10
CA SER A 377 -22.00 -12.33 -9.16
C SER A 377 -22.99 -13.44 -8.77
N GLU A 378 -22.50 -14.66 -8.58
CA GLU A 378 -23.30 -15.83 -8.17
C GLU A 378 -23.78 -15.75 -6.71
N GLY A 379 -23.39 -14.73 -5.95
CA GLY A 379 -23.79 -14.54 -4.57
C GLY A 379 -25.31 -14.31 -4.40
N ASN A 380 -25.85 -14.68 -3.24
CA ASN A 380 -27.23 -14.40 -2.89
C ASN A 380 -27.50 -12.90 -2.77
N LEU A 381 -28.77 -12.51 -2.65
CA LEU A 381 -29.18 -11.10 -2.58
C LEU A 381 -28.51 -10.34 -1.42
N ALA A 382 -28.32 -10.99 -0.26
CA ALA A 382 -27.67 -10.38 0.90
C ALA A 382 -26.19 -10.08 0.62
N HIS A 383 -25.47 -11.01 -0.03
CA HIS A 383 -24.09 -10.83 -0.45
C HIS A 383 -23.95 -9.68 -1.47
N ARG A 384 -24.83 -9.64 -2.49
CA ARG A 384 -24.80 -8.54 -3.48
C ARG A 384 -25.07 -7.18 -2.84
N ARG A 385 -26.00 -7.09 -1.88
CA ARG A 385 -26.27 -5.86 -1.12
C ARG A 385 -25.04 -5.41 -0.31
N LEU A 386 -24.36 -6.37 0.31
CA LEU A 386 -23.12 -6.09 1.04
C LEU A 386 -22.03 -5.55 0.11
N MET A 387 -21.80 -6.24 -1.02
CA MET A 387 -20.80 -5.75 -2.02
C MET A 387 -21.16 -4.36 -2.54
N ALA A 388 -22.44 -4.08 -2.73
CA ALA A 388 -22.92 -2.76 -3.12
C ALA A 388 -22.62 -1.70 -2.05
N SER A 389 -22.83 -2.00 -0.75
CA SER A 389 -22.52 -1.07 0.34
C SER A 389 -21.01 -0.79 0.48
N HIS A 390 -20.15 -1.79 0.24
CA HIS A 390 -18.69 -1.60 0.21
C HIS A 390 -18.28 -0.69 -0.95
N LEU A 391 -18.89 -0.86 -2.12
CA LEU A 391 -18.65 0.01 -3.27
C LEU A 391 -19.14 1.45 -3.02
N ASP A 392 -20.28 1.62 -2.36
CA ASP A 392 -20.81 2.95 -1.98
C ASP A 392 -19.88 3.67 -1.01
N ALA A 393 -19.32 2.95 -0.03
CA ALA A 393 -18.31 3.49 0.88
C ALA A 393 -17.03 3.90 0.14
N MET A 394 -16.58 3.10 -0.83
CA MET A 394 -15.43 3.45 -1.67
C MET A 394 -15.71 4.68 -2.54
N LEU A 395 -16.91 4.78 -3.11
CA LEU A 395 -17.33 5.95 -3.88
C LEU A 395 -17.41 7.20 -3.00
N ALA A 396 -17.92 7.08 -1.77
CA ALA A 396 -17.94 8.16 -0.79
C ALA A 396 -16.53 8.66 -0.47
N LEU A 397 -15.55 7.75 -0.32
CA LEU A 397 -14.14 8.10 -0.16
C LEU A 397 -13.59 8.84 -1.39
N CYS A 398 -13.99 8.43 -2.60
CA CYS A 398 -13.55 9.06 -3.84
C CYS A 398 -14.16 10.47 -4.04
N GLU A 399 -15.37 10.72 -3.57
CA GLU A 399 -16.08 11.99 -3.79
C GLU A 399 -16.05 12.93 -2.57
N THR A 400 -15.49 12.51 -1.43
CA THR A 400 -15.44 13.39 -0.25
C THR A 400 -14.73 14.71 -0.55
N THR A 401 -15.26 15.78 0.00
CA THR A 401 -14.63 17.12 0.03
C THR A 401 -13.77 17.32 1.28
N ASP A 402 -13.96 16.46 2.28
CA ASP A 402 -13.23 16.45 3.53
C ASP A 402 -11.90 15.67 3.41
N CYS A 403 -11.17 15.58 4.50
CA CYS A 403 -9.92 14.86 4.55
C CYS A 403 -10.08 13.37 4.17
N ARG A 404 -9.41 12.91 3.12
CA ARG A 404 -9.41 11.51 2.66
C ARG A 404 -9.01 10.53 3.75
N ARG A 405 -7.95 10.86 4.49
CA ARG A 405 -7.45 10.02 5.58
C ARG A 405 -8.46 9.93 6.71
N ALA A 406 -9.07 11.04 7.12
CA ALA A 406 -10.10 11.02 8.15
C ALA A 406 -11.33 10.19 7.71
N GLN A 407 -11.73 10.28 6.46
CA GLN A 407 -12.81 9.47 5.89
C GLN A 407 -12.46 7.97 5.90
N LEU A 408 -11.22 7.62 5.52
CA LEU A 408 -10.72 6.25 5.50
C LEU A 408 -10.64 5.67 6.92
N LEU A 409 -10.09 6.42 7.88
CA LEU A 409 -9.99 6.00 9.28
C LEU A 409 -11.39 5.88 9.93
N GLY A 410 -12.30 6.80 9.60
CA GLY A 410 -13.70 6.76 10.04
C GLY A 410 -14.43 5.50 9.60
N TYR A 411 -14.10 4.94 8.42
CA TYR A 411 -14.64 3.67 7.95
C TYR A 411 -14.27 2.51 8.88
N PHE A 412 -13.09 2.52 9.49
CA PHE A 412 -12.65 1.56 10.50
C PHE A 412 -13.03 1.94 11.93
N SER A 413 -13.94 2.93 12.09
CA SER A 413 -14.41 3.44 13.39
C SER A 413 -13.32 4.16 14.18
N GLU A 414 -12.25 4.65 13.54
CA GLU A 414 -11.22 5.47 14.14
C GLU A 414 -11.49 6.95 13.88
N ARG A 415 -11.53 7.75 14.96
CA ARG A 415 -11.69 9.20 14.85
C ARG A 415 -10.38 9.85 14.46
N ALA A 416 -10.39 10.67 13.45
CA ALA A 416 -9.22 11.42 12.99
C ALA A 416 -9.59 12.86 12.63
N ILE A 417 -8.62 13.75 12.80
CA ILE A 417 -8.68 15.13 12.32
C ILE A 417 -8.11 15.24 10.91
N ALA A 418 -8.22 16.40 10.29
CA ALA A 418 -7.62 16.68 8.98
C ALA A 418 -6.11 16.41 9.03
N CYS A 419 -5.62 15.61 8.06
CA CYS A 419 -4.26 15.08 8.08
C CYS A 419 -3.17 16.05 7.56
N GLY A 420 -3.58 17.11 6.84
CA GLY A 420 -2.65 18.06 6.21
C GLY A 420 -1.80 17.49 5.05
N ASN A 421 -2.01 16.21 4.67
CA ASN A 421 -1.13 15.50 3.71
C ASN A 421 -1.89 14.81 2.56
N CYS A 422 -3.21 14.82 2.50
CA CYS A 422 -3.96 14.29 1.35
C CYS A 422 -4.29 15.41 0.35
N ASP A 423 -4.73 15.03 -0.84
CA ASP A 423 -5.09 15.96 -1.91
C ASP A 423 -6.12 17.02 -1.47
N THR A 424 -7.16 16.61 -0.74
CA THR A 424 -8.20 17.53 -0.25
C THR A 424 -7.73 18.45 0.87
N CYS A 425 -6.72 18.06 1.66
CA CYS A 425 -6.11 18.93 2.67
C CYS A 425 -5.14 19.94 2.05
N LEU A 426 -4.35 19.51 1.04
CA LEU A 426 -3.35 20.34 0.39
C LEU A 426 -3.97 21.31 -0.63
N SER A 427 -5.04 20.87 -1.28
CA SER A 427 -5.79 21.66 -2.26
C SER A 427 -7.29 21.41 -2.07
N PRO A 428 -7.92 22.06 -1.08
CA PRO A 428 -9.33 21.87 -0.81
C PRO A 428 -10.17 22.10 -2.08
N PRO A 429 -11.06 21.18 -2.44
CA PRO A 429 -11.85 21.30 -3.64
C PRO A 429 -12.85 22.45 -3.50
N GLU A 430 -13.03 23.24 -4.57
CA GLU A 430 -14.11 24.20 -4.63
C GLU A 430 -15.44 23.47 -4.62
N THR A 431 -16.35 23.92 -3.76
CA THR A 431 -17.72 23.43 -3.71
C THR A 431 -18.69 24.50 -4.21
N PHE A 432 -19.84 24.07 -4.69
CA PHE A 432 -20.92 24.97 -5.11
C PHE A 432 -22.29 24.37 -4.78
N ASP A 433 -23.32 25.22 -4.75
CA ASP A 433 -24.70 24.76 -4.64
C ASP A 433 -25.10 24.04 -5.93
N GLY A 434 -25.12 22.72 -5.87
CA GLY A 434 -25.50 21.82 -6.94
C GLY A 434 -26.99 21.45 -6.93
N THR A 435 -27.82 22.07 -6.10
CA THR A 435 -29.25 21.73 -5.96
C THR A 435 -30.00 21.82 -7.28
N VAL A 436 -29.83 22.91 -8.04
CA VAL A 436 -30.49 23.08 -9.35
C VAL A 436 -29.97 22.07 -10.38
N PRO A 437 -28.65 21.87 -10.59
CA PRO A 437 -28.15 20.79 -11.44
C PRO A 437 -28.68 19.40 -11.04
N ALA A 438 -28.71 19.10 -9.75
CA ALA A 438 -29.26 17.83 -9.26
C ALA A 438 -30.74 17.69 -9.63
N GLN A 439 -31.55 18.71 -9.37
CA GLN A 439 -32.99 18.74 -9.74
C GLN A 439 -33.20 18.56 -11.23
N LYS A 440 -32.43 19.22 -12.10
CA LYS A 440 -32.50 19.05 -13.56
C LYS A 440 -32.27 17.61 -13.98
N LEU A 441 -31.20 16.97 -13.44
CA LEU A 441 -30.88 15.61 -13.76
C LEU A 441 -31.91 14.61 -13.22
N LEU A 442 -32.31 14.75 -11.96
CA LEU A 442 -33.34 13.91 -11.32
C LEU A 442 -34.70 14.06 -12.03
N SER A 443 -35.09 15.30 -12.39
CA SER A 443 -36.35 15.57 -13.14
C SER A 443 -36.32 14.92 -14.52
N THR A 444 -35.17 14.87 -15.20
CA THR A 444 -35.05 14.22 -16.50
C THR A 444 -35.31 12.72 -16.37
N ILE A 445 -34.75 12.08 -15.33
CA ILE A 445 -34.99 10.64 -15.05
C ILE A 445 -36.47 10.40 -14.72
N VAL A 446 -37.12 11.27 -13.88
CA VAL A 446 -38.55 11.16 -13.57
C VAL A 446 -39.39 11.21 -14.83
N ARG A 447 -39.11 12.18 -15.75
CA ARG A 447 -39.89 12.38 -16.97
C ARG A 447 -39.68 11.22 -17.95
N LEU A 448 -38.49 10.71 -18.13
CA LEU A 448 -38.22 9.50 -18.93
C LEU A 448 -39.07 8.33 -18.46
N GLY A 449 -39.15 8.09 -17.14
CA GLY A 449 -39.99 7.03 -16.59
C GLY A 449 -41.49 7.30 -16.71
N ARG A 450 -41.98 8.53 -16.39
CA ARG A 450 -43.40 8.81 -16.35
C ARG A 450 -44.01 9.10 -17.71
N GLU A 451 -43.32 9.85 -18.58
CA GLU A 451 -43.85 10.32 -19.86
C GLU A 451 -43.57 9.33 -21.02
N ARG A 452 -42.54 8.46 -20.86
CA ARG A 452 -42.09 7.55 -21.93
C ARG A 452 -41.99 6.09 -21.51
N ASP A 453 -42.15 5.76 -20.23
CA ASP A 453 -41.89 4.44 -19.65
C ASP A 453 -40.51 3.89 -20.00
N GLN A 454 -39.49 4.76 -19.94
CA GLN A 454 -38.12 4.47 -20.36
C GLN A 454 -37.13 4.74 -19.26
N ARG A 455 -36.05 3.90 -19.21
CA ARG A 455 -34.93 4.06 -18.29
C ARG A 455 -33.64 4.01 -19.09
N TYR A 456 -32.72 4.93 -18.80
CA TYR A 456 -31.45 5.04 -19.49
C TYR A 456 -30.29 5.25 -18.53
N GLY A 457 -29.09 4.87 -18.99
CA GLY A 457 -27.83 5.21 -18.32
C GLY A 457 -27.47 6.69 -18.46
N ALA A 458 -26.43 7.10 -17.75
CA ALA A 458 -25.99 8.49 -17.64
C ALA A 458 -25.77 9.19 -18.99
N GLY A 459 -25.22 8.49 -19.99
CA GLY A 459 -24.92 9.09 -21.30
C GLY A 459 -26.16 9.68 -21.96
N GLN A 460 -27.25 8.90 -22.03
CA GLN A 460 -28.50 9.37 -22.66
C GLN A 460 -29.16 10.52 -21.89
N VAL A 461 -29.14 10.44 -20.55
CA VAL A 461 -29.69 11.51 -19.68
C VAL A 461 -28.90 12.81 -19.87
N ILE A 462 -27.58 12.71 -19.97
CA ILE A 462 -26.71 13.88 -20.21
C ILE A 462 -26.92 14.45 -21.63
N ASP A 463 -27.09 13.61 -22.65
CA ASP A 463 -27.36 14.07 -24.02
C ASP A 463 -28.68 14.85 -24.10
N ILE A 464 -29.71 14.40 -23.35
CA ILE A 464 -30.99 15.14 -23.23
C ILE A 464 -30.77 16.51 -22.56
N LEU A 465 -30.06 16.53 -21.41
CA LEU A 465 -29.77 17.76 -20.69
C LEU A 465 -29.00 18.80 -21.54
N LEU A 466 -28.06 18.29 -22.33
CA LEU A 466 -27.26 19.13 -23.23
C LEU A 466 -27.95 19.47 -24.56
N GLY A 467 -29.19 19.00 -24.78
CA GLY A 467 -29.91 19.25 -26.00
C GLY A 467 -29.25 18.68 -27.27
N LYS A 468 -28.47 17.58 -27.13
CA LYS A 468 -27.79 16.95 -28.27
C LYS A 468 -28.78 16.21 -29.15
N LYS A 469 -28.77 16.54 -30.44
CA LYS A 469 -29.60 15.86 -31.47
C LYS A 469 -28.92 14.58 -31.97
N THR A 470 -28.75 13.59 -31.07
CA THR A 470 -28.25 12.26 -31.48
C THR A 470 -29.37 11.46 -32.15
N THR A 471 -28.99 10.46 -32.97
CA THR A 471 -29.95 9.55 -33.62
C THR A 471 -30.89 8.95 -32.59
N LYS A 472 -30.37 8.49 -31.45
CA LYS A 472 -31.17 7.89 -30.38
C LYS A 472 -32.14 8.90 -29.70
N VAL A 473 -31.74 10.18 -29.55
CA VAL A 473 -32.61 11.22 -29.00
C VAL A 473 -33.76 11.51 -29.95
N ALA A 474 -33.52 11.53 -31.27
CA ALA A 474 -34.51 11.78 -32.29
C ALA A 474 -35.53 10.62 -32.42
N GLU A 475 -35.00 9.37 -32.53
CA GLU A 475 -35.82 8.15 -32.66
C GLU A 475 -36.75 7.91 -31.48
N GLN A 476 -36.27 8.24 -30.28
CA GLN A 476 -37.03 8.05 -29.02
C GLN A 476 -37.89 9.29 -28.64
N GLY A 477 -37.88 10.31 -29.41
CA GLY A 477 -38.67 11.55 -29.18
C GLY A 477 -38.21 12.33 -27.95
N HIS A 478 -36.97 12.13 -27.46
CA HIS A 478 -36.49 12.81 -26.25
C HIS A 478 -36.30 14.31 -26.38
N HIS A 479 -36.24 14.81 -27.63
CA HIS A 479 -36.20 16.24 -27.91
C HIS A 479 -37.50 17.00 -27.55
N GLU A 480 -38.61 16.28 -27.34
CA GLU A 480 -39.89 16.84 -26.90
C GLU A 480 -40.01 16.97 -25.37
N LEU A 481 -39.11 16.34 -24.61
CA LEU A 481 -39.11 16.45 -23.16
C LEU A 481 -38.85 17.90 -22.72
N ARG A 482 -39.60 18.36 -21.71
CA ARG A 482 -39.38 19.71 -21.14
C ARG A 482 -37.97 19.89 -20.53
N THR A 483 -37.24 18.81 -20.32
CA THR A 483 -35.87 18.81 -19.83
C THR A 483 -34.83 18.73 -20.93
N PHE A 484 -35.23 18.77 -22.20
CA PHE A 484 -34.30 18.80 -23.33
C PHE A 484 -33.58 20.16 -23.41
N GLY A 485 -32.25 20.14 -23.33
CA GLY A 485 -31.43 21.35 -23.44
C GLY A 485 -31.44 22.29 -22.22
N ILE A 486 -32.01 21.88 -21.08
CA ILE A 486 -32.01 22.74 -19.89
C ILE A 486 -30.69 22.75 -19.10
N GLY A 487 -29.74 21.94 -19.47
CA GLY A 487 -28.48 21.70 -18.76
C GLY A 487 -27.25 22.28 -19.46
N LEU A 488 -27.40 23.34 -20.26
CA LEU A 488 -26.30 23.92 -21.04
C LEU A 488 -25.24 24.67 -20.21
N GLU A 489 -25.53 24.95 -18.94
CA GLU A 489 -24.59 25.58 -18.00
C GLU A 489 -23.40 24.72 -17.62
N LEU A 490 -23.49 23.39 -17.78
CA LEU A 490 -22.42 22.44 -17.54
C LEU A 490 -22.08 21.68 -18.84
N ASN A 491 -20.81 21.41 -19.03
CA ASN A 491 -20.37 20.53 -20.13
C ASN A 491 -20.57 19.04 -19.77
N GLU A 492 -20.36 18.14 -20.75
CA GLU A 492 -20.55 16.70 -20.57
C GLU A 492 -19.70 16.12 -19.42
N SER A 493 -18.44 16.55 -19.29
CA SER A 493 -17.54 16.07 -18.22
C SER A 493 -18.06 16.50 -16.84
N GLN A 494 -18.54 17.74 -16.73
CA GLN A 494 -19.12 18.25 -15.49
C GLN A 494 -20.42 17.53 -15.14
N TRP A 495 -21.30 17.25 -16.12
CA TRP A 495 -22.50 16.44 -15.89
C TRP A 495 -22.18 15.02 -15.44
N ARG A 496 -21.13 14.40 -15.99
CA ARG A 496 -20.63 13.09 -15.50
C ARG A 496 -20.17 13.20 -14.05
N GLY A 497 -19.54 14.31 -13.65
CA GLY A 497 -19.18 14.63 -12.26
C GLY A 497 -20.40 14.75 -11.36
N VAL A 498 -21.45 15.45 -11.80
CA VAL A 498 -22.72 15.53 -11.05
C VAL A 498 -23.32 14.15 -10.82
N VAL A 499 -23.40 13.31 -11.85
CA VAL A 499 -23.92 11.94 -11.71
C VAL A 499 -23.13 11.14 -10.66
N ARG A 500 -21.78 11.17 -10.71
CA ARG A 500 -20.94 10.47 -9.73
C ARG A 500 -21.21 10.92 -8.30
N GLN A 501 -21.28 12.23 -8.09
CA GLN A 501 -21.50 12.81 -6.77
C GLN A 501 -22.93 12.54 -6.24
N LEU A 502 -23.94 12.51 -7.10
CA LEU A 502 -25.28 12.11 -6.70
C LEU A 502 -25.37 10.62 -6.34
N LEU A 503 -24.63 9.76 -7.04
CA LEU A 503 -24.46 8.35 -6.68
C LEU A 503 -23.78 8.21 -5.31
N ALA A 504 -22.69 8.96 -5.07
CA ALA A 504 -21.97 8.96 -3.79
C ALA A 504 -22.82 9.45 -2.61
N GLN A 505 -23.74 10.40 -2.87
CA GLN A 505 -24.66 10.94 -1.85
C GLN A 505 -25.93 10.09 -1.67
N GLY A 506 -26.02 8.94 -2.35
CA GLY A 506 -27.19 8.07 -2.30
C GLY A 506 -28.46 8.69 -2.91
N LEU A 507 -28.33 9.73 -3.75
CA LEU A 507 -29.42 10.39 -4.46
C LEU A 507 -29.74 9.74 -5.80
N LEU A 508 -28.88 8.84 -6.27
CA LEU A 508 -29.08 8.03 -7.46
C LEU A 508 -28.62 6.61 -7.16
N ALA A 509 -29.16 5.66 -7.91
CA ALA A 509 -28.69 4.27 -7.98
C ALA A 509 -28.46 3.90 -9.45
N VAL A 510 -27.69 2.85 -9.69
CA VAL A 510 -27.56 2.20 -11.00
C VAL A 510 -28.20 0.84 -10.89
N GLU A 511 -29.13 0.53 -11.79
CA GLU A 511 -29.95 -0.68 -11.75
C GLU A 511 -29.96 -1.43 -13.08
N GLY A 512 -30.11 -2.76 -12.96
CA GLY A 512 -30.37 -3.68 -14.07
C GLY A 512 -29.17 -3.91 -15.00
N GLU A 513 -29.36 -4.84 -15.92
CA GLU A 513 -28.34 -5.28 -16.88
C GLU A 513 -27.82 -4.13 -17.78
N TYR A 514 -28.70 -3.17 -18.11
CA TYR A 514 -28.40 -2.02 -18.94
C TYR A 514 -27.83 -0.84 -18.17
N GLN A 515 -27.57 -0.98 -16.85
CA GLN A 515 -26.97 0.02 -16.00
C GLN A 515 -27.71 1.38 -16.05
N THR A 516 -29.01 1.32 -15.91
CA THR A 516 -29.87 2.50 -15.97
C THR A 516 -29.82 3.28 -14.66
N LEU A 517 -29.94 4.62 -14.75
CA LEU A 517 -30.04 5.45 -13.56
C LEU A 517 -31.46 5.34 -12.96
N ALA A 518 -31.49 5.10 -11.65
CA ALA A 518 -32.70 5.04 -10.86
C ALA A 518 -32.67 6.08 -9.73
N LEU A 519 -33.87 6.52 -9.34
CA LEU A 519 -34.05 7.41 -8.20
C LEU A 519 -34.08 6.60 -6.91
N THR A 520 -33.52 7.17 -5.85
CA THR A 520 -33.65 6.66 -4.49
C THR A 520 -34.79 7.38 -3.75
N GLU A 521 -35.14 6.93 -2.57
CA GLU A 521 -36.10 7.62 -1.73
C GLU A 521 -35.64 9.06 -1.40
N ALA A 522 -34.36 9.24 -1.14
CA ALA A 522 -33.74 10.53 -0.84
C ALA A 522 -33.77 11.53 -2.01
N SER A 523 -33.90 11.06 -3.27
CA SER A 523 -34.05 11.94 -4.43
C SER A 523 -35.31 12.80 -4.35
N GLY A 524 -36.38 12.27 -3.70
CA GLY A 524 -37.65 12.97 -3.53
C GLY A 524 -37.50 14.26 -2.70
N GLU A 525 -36.62 14.28 -1.72
CA GLU A 525 -36.36 15.47 -0.87
C GLU A 525 -35.73 16.59 -1.69
N VAL A 526 -34.76 16.23 -2.57
CA VAL A 526 -34.09 17.20 -3.45
C VAL A 526 -35.09 17.79 -4.48
N LEU A 527 -35.90 16.92 -5.08
CA LEU A 527 -36.91 17.33 -6.05
C LEU A 527 -37.99 18.28 -5.45
N ARG A 528 -38.31 18.10 -4.16
CA ARG A 528 -39.24 18.98 -3.43
C ARG A 528 -38.57 20.24 -2.87
N GLY A 529 -37.25 20.40 -3.03
CA GLY A 529 -36.49 21.52 -2.46
C GLY A 529 -36.30 21.46 -0.95
N GLN A 530 -36.50 20.27 -0.35
CA GLN A 530 -36.35 20.03 1.10
C GLN A 530 -34.92 19.74 1.50
N ARG A 531 -34.09 19.37 0.53
CA ARG A 531 -32.67 19.04 0.73
C ARG A 531 -31.80 19.79 -0.28
N ALA A 532 -30.86 20.59 0.19
CA ALA A 532 -29.80 21.18 -0.61
C ALA A 532 -28.72 20.14 -0.96
N VAL A 533 -28.12 20.30 -2.12
CA VAL A 533 -27.03 19.41 -2.62
C VAL A 533 -25.78 20.25 -2.82
N THR A 534 -24.76 19.96 -2.04
CA THR A 534 -23.43 20.54 -2.25
C THR A 534 -22.65 19.62 -3.18
N LEU A 535 -22.07 20.18 -4.24
CA LEU A 535 -21.25 19.48 -5.22
C LEU A 535 -19.85 20.08 -5.28
N ARG A 536 -18.88 19.21 -5.52
CA ARG A 536 -17.49 19.59 -5.82
C ARG A 536 -17.40 20.02 -7.28
N ARG A 537 -16.68 21.10 -7.53
CA ARG A 537 -16.32 21.54 -8.87
C ARG A 537 -15.10 20.75 -9.33
N ASP A 538 -15.26 19.85 -10.30
CA ASP A 538 -14.12 19.17 -10.92
C ASP A 538 -13.30 20.20 -11.70
N MET A 539 -12.12 20.54 -11.17
CA MET A 539 -11.19 21.47 -11.84
C MET A 539 -10.68 20.86 -13.14
N PRO A 540 -10.71 21.59 -14.28
CA PRO A 540 -9.98 21.19 -15.46
C PRO A 540 -8.49 21.16 -15.10
N GLN A 541 -7.82 20.02 -15.26
CA GLN A 541 -6.36 20.01 -15.13
C GLN A 541 -5.76 21.00 -16.13
N PRO A 542 -4.81 21.88 -15.71
CA PRO A 542 -4.14 22.77 -16.63
C PRO A 542 -3.48 21.92 -17.72
N ARG A 543 -3.86 22.16 -18.97
CA ARG A 543 -3.15 21.64 -20.14
C ARG A 543 -1.72 22.09 -19.97
N GLY A 544 -0.77 21.13 -19.88
CA GLY A 544 0.62 21.33 -19.59
C GLY A 544 1.17 22.60 -20.23
N ALA A 545 1.62 23.52 -19.43
CA ALA A 545 2.35 24.69 -19.87
C ALA A 545 3.60 24.22 -20.62
N ARG A 546 3.61 24.39 -21.94
CA ARG A 546 4.80 24.29 -22.75
C ARG A 546 5.83 25.21 -22.12
N GLY A 547 6.98 24.65 -21.80
CA GLY A 547 8.05 25.29 -21.11
C GLY A 547 8.39 26.71 -21.60
N SER A 548 8.30 27.63 -20.70
CA SER A 548 9.00 28.90 -20.76
C SER A 548 10.07 28.85 -19.68
N ARG A 549 11.30 28.63 -20.12
CA ARG A 549 12.49 28.93 -19.32
C ARG A 549 12.50 30.44 -19.12
N ALA A 550 12.37 30.87 -17.88
CA ALA A 550 12.80 32.21 -17.48
C ALA A 550 13.56 32.08 -16.16
N ALA A 551 14.77 32.63 -16.23
CA ALA A 551 15.74 32.68 -15.18
C ALA A 551 15.38 33.75 -14.13
N GLY A 552 15.81 33.53 -12.90
CA GLY A 552 16.34 34.56 -12.01
C GLY A 552 15.36 35.20 -11.04
N GLY A 553 15.72 35.20 -9.77
CA GLY A 553 15.32 36.25 -8.83
C GLY A 553 15.15 35.76 -7.39
N ALA A 554 16.19 35.98 -6.58
CA ALA A 554 16.15 35.82 -5.13
C ALA A 554 15.24 36.87 -4.47
N GLY A 555 14.59 36.47 -3.34
CA GLY A 555 13.87 37.42 -2.49
C GLY A 555 13.43 36.78 -1.17
N ALA A 556 14.14 37.13 -0.10
CA ALA A 556 13.87 36.76 1.28
C ALA A 556 12.63 37.44 1.85
N GLY A 557 11.94 36.80 2.78
CA GLY A 557 10.87 37.40 3.57
C GLY A 557 10.44 36.51 4.73
N ALA A 558 10.88 36.80 5.90
CA ALA A 558 10.59 36.16 7.18
C ALA A 558 9.18 36.47 7.67
N GLY A 559 8.56 35.53 8.41
CA GLY A 559 7.35 35.74 9.18
C GLY A 559 7.05 34.58 10.12
N ALA A 560 7.41 34.78 11.38
CA ALA A 560 7.25 33.84 12.49
C ALA A 560 5.77 33.68 12.93
N GLY A 561 5.42 32.49 13.42
CA GLY A 561 4.18 32.22 14.13
C GLY A 561 4.19 30.83 14.75
N ALA A 562 4.74 30.75 15.95
CA ALA A 562 4.76 29.53 16.76
C ALA A 562 3.41 29.28 17.40
N SER A 563 2.93 28.02 17.36
CA SER A 563 2.20 27.45 18.48
C SER A 563 2.45 25.96 18.55
N ALA A 564 2.97 25.54 19.67
CA ALA A 564 3.30 24.20 20.07
C ALA A 564 2.04 23.40 20.40
N SER A 565 1.96 22.15 19.92
CA SER A 565 1.24 21.11 20.63
C SER A 565 2.01 19.79 20.45
N ALA A 566 2.18 19.10 21.56
CA ALA A 566 3.09 18.03 21.84
C ALA A 566 2.72 16.69 21.19
N GLY A 567 3.70 15.88 20.85
CA GLY A 567 3.70 14.45 21.03
C GLY A 567 3.34 13.59 19.81
N ALA A 568 4.11 13.66 18.73
CA ALA A 568 4.34 12.50 17.90
C ALA A 568 5.82 12.56 17.48
N VAL A 569 6.61 11.58 17.93
CA VAL A 569 7.99 11.44 17.51
C VAL A 569 7.95 11.11 16.02
N LYS A 570 8.10 12.14 15.18
CA LYS A 570 8.50 11.97 13.80
C LYS A 570 9.87 11.29 13.84
N LEU A 571 9.92 10.02 13.42
CA LEU A 571 11.13 9.55 12.73
C LEU A 571 11.17 10.31 11.40
N ALA A 572 11.68 11.52 11.46
CA ALA A 572 12.03 12.30 10.28
C ALA A 572 12.99 11.42 9.47
N ALA A 573 12.73 11.29 8.18
CA ALA A 573 13.79 10.94 7.25
C ALA A 573 14.93 11.93 7.55
N VAL A 574 16.03 11.44 8.09
CA VAL A 574 17.23 12.25 8.30
C VAL A 574 17.71 12.58 6.90
N ASP A 575 17.63 13.85 6.53
CA ASP A 575 18.24 14.32 5.28
C ASP A 575 19.73 14.02 5.39
N LEU A 576 20.20 13.07 4.59
CA LEU A 576 21.61 12.68 4.55
C LEU A 576 22.42 13.85 3.95
N THR A 577 23.60 14.08 4.46
CA THR A 577 24.55 14.96 3.76
C THR A 577 24.98 14.31 2.45
N ALA A 578 25.53 15.08 1.50
CA ALA A 578 26.01 14.54 0.23
C ALA A 578 27.03 13.41 0.42
N GLU A 579 27.82 13.46 1.49
CA GLU A 579 28.80 12.43 1.87
C GLU A 579 28.11 11.17 2.40
N GLN A 580 27.13 11.35 3.27
CA GLN A 580 26.32 10.23 3.81
C GLN A 580 25.49 9.55 2.72
N GLU A 581 25.01 10.31 1.73
CA GLU A 581 24.31 9.76 0.57
C GLU A 581 25.24 8.90 -0.28
N ALA A 582 26.48 9.34 -0.51
CA ALA A 582 27.47 8.54 -1.22
C ALA A 582 27.79 7.21 -0.50
N VAL A 583 27.91 7.25 0.84
CA VAL A 583 28.07 6.04 1.67
C VAL A 583 26.84 5.14 1.56
N PHE A 584 25.65 5.72 1.64
CA PHE A 584 24.40 4.97 1.53
C PHE A 584 24.27 4.25 0.17
N GLU A 585 24.61 4.91 -0.94
CA GLU A 585 24.56 4.30 -2.27
C GLU A 585 25.60 3.17 -2.43
N GLN A 586 26.77 3.29 -1.81
CA GLN A 586 27.75 2.18 -1.80
C GLN A 586 27.25 0.98 -0.97
N LEU A 587 26.65 1.22 0.19
CA LEU A 587 26.01 0.18 1.00
C LEU A 587 24.85 -0.48 0.23
N ARG A 588 24.08 0.32 -0.52
CA ARG A 588 22.99 -0.17 -1.37
C ARG A 588 23.48 -1.07 -2.50
N ALA A 589 24.55 -0.66 -3.18
CA ALA A 589 25.19 -1.45 -4.23
C ALA A 589 25.74 -2.78 -3.67
N TRP A 590 26.46 -2.74 -2.54
CA TRP A 590 26.94 -3.93 -1.84
C TRP A 590 25.79 -4.86 -1.42
N ARG A 591 24.72 -4.32 -0.82
CA ARG A 591 23.55 -5.09 -0.44
C ARG A 591 22.92 -5.79 -1.65
N GLY A 592 22.78 -5.07 -2.77
CA GLY A 592 22.25 -5.63 -4.02
C GLY A 592 23.08 -6.81 -4.54
N ALA A 593 24.41 -6.70 -4.52
CA ALA A 593 25.32 -7.76 -4.92
C ALA A 593 25.21 -8.98 -3.98
N THR A 594 25.25 -8.74 -2.67
CA THR A 594 25.13 -9.79 -1.63
C THR A 594 23.79 -10.51 -1.69
N ALA A 595 22.69 -9.78 -1.88
CA ALA A 595 21.35 -10.33 -2.02
C ALA A 595 21.22 -11.21 -3.27
N LYS A 596 21.81 -10.78 -4.38
CA LYS A 596 21.86 -11.55 -5.64
C LYS A 596 22.65 -12.85 -5.49
N GLU A 597 23.82 -12.80 -4.85
CA GLU A 597 24.65 -13.97 -4.58
C GLU A 597 23.93 -14.99 -3.71
N GLN A 598 23.24 -14.53 -2.66
CA GLN A 598 22.50 -15.40 -1.74
C GLN A 598 21.10 -15.78 -2.25
N GLY A 599 20.65 -15.26 -3.38
CA GLY A 599 19.33 -15.53 -3.93
C GLY A 599 18.17 -14.99 -3.08
N VAL A 600 18.40 -13.99 -2.22
CA VAL A 600 17.39 -13.40 -1.31
C VAL A 600 17.00 -12.00 -1.74
N PRO A 601 15.83 -11.49 -1.31
CA PRO A 601 15.47 -10.07 -1.47
C PRO A 601 16.46 -9.16 -0.74
N ALA A 602 16.74 -7.97 -1.31
CA ALA A 602 17.72 -7.04 -0.75
C ALA A 602 17.39 -6.60 0.69
N TYR A 603 16.12 -6.37 1.00
CA TYR A 603 15.68 -5.97 2.34
C TYR A 603 15.85 -7.05 3.42
N VAL A 604 15.99 -8.33 3.03
CA VAL A 604 16.30 -9.44 3.96
C VAL A 604 17.72 -9.31 4.50
N VAL A 605 18.65 -8.82 3.68
CA VAL A 605 20.02 -8.49 4.12
C VAL A 605 19.95 -7.31 5.08
N PHE A 606 19.54 -6.12 4.62
CA PHE A 606 19.28 -4.94 5.45
C PHE A 606 18.18 -4.06 4.87
N HIS A 607 17.37 -3.47 5.73
CA HIS A 607 16.42 -2.43 5.35
C HIS A 607 17.15 -1.11 5.05
N ASP A 608 16.58 -0.27 4.20
CA ASP A 608 17.13 1.05 3.87
C ASP A 608 17.31 1.92 5.13
N ALA A 609 16.37 1.85 6.07
CA ALA A 609 16.48 2.57 7.35
C ALA A 609 17.75 2.17 8.14
N THR A 610 18.08 0.87 8.17
CA THR A 610 19.32 0.38 8.82
C THR A 610 20.56 0.86 8.06
N MET A 611 20.56 0.81 6.73
CA MET A 611 21.69 1.29 5.94
C MET A 611 21.88 2.81 6.04
N ARG A 612 20.80 3.59 6.10
CA ARG A 612 20.87 5.03 6.40
C ARG A 612 21.46 5.28 7.78
N ALA A 613 21.04 4.52 8.78
CA ALA A 613 21.61 4.59 10.13
C ALA A 613 23.10 4.24 10.15
N ILE A 614 23.54 3.25 9.37
CA ILE A 614 24.97 2.90 9.19
C ILE A 614 25.73 4.06 8.51
N ALA A 615 25.16 4.65 7.45
CA ALA A 615 25.79 5.78 6.75
C ALA A 615 25.94 7.01 7.64
N VAL A 616 24.94 7.29 8.48
CA VAL A 616 24.99 8.41 9.45
C VAL A 616 26.00 8.15 10.57
N ALA A 617 25.93 6.95 11.20
CA ALA A 617 26.76 6.58 12.34
C ALA A 617 28.21 6.29 11.95
N SER A 618 28.45 5.84 10.73
CA SER A 618 29.76 5.45 10.18
C SER A 618 30.61 4.61 11.16
N PRO A 619 30.09 3.44 11.62
CA PRO A 619 30.68 2.65 12.70
C PRO A 619 32.09 2.17 12.35
N SER A 620 33.03 2.20 13.33
CA SER A 620 34.44 1.84 13.19
C SER A 620 34.77 0.44 13.71
N SER A 621 33.87 -0.14 14.44
CA SER A 621 34.03 -1.45 15.07
C SER A 621 32.74 -2.27 15.00
N LEU A 622 32.87 -3.59 15.15
CA LEU A 622 31.71 -4.47 15.28
C LEU A 622 30.83 -4.11 16.48
N ALA A 623 31.42 -3.60 17.55
CA ALA A 623 30.70 -3.17 18.75
C ALA A 623 29.81 -1.95 18.48
N GLU A 624 30.32 -0.97 17.70
CA GLU A 624 29.52 0.20 17.27
C GLU A 624 28.44 -0.20 16.25
N LEU A 625 28.76 -1.10 15.31
CA LEU A 625 27.82 -1.60 14.34
C LEU A 625 26.67 -2.38 15.00
N ALA A 626 26.95 -3.12 16.08
CA ALA A 626 25.96 -3.86 16.86
C ALA A 626 24.91 -2.95 17.55
N GLN A 627 25.22 -1.68 17.76
CA GLN A 627 24.31 -0.70 18.38
C GLN A 627 23.33 -0.09 17.37
N ILE A 628 23.50 -0.40 16.07
CA ILE A 628 22.63 0.16 15.05
C ILE A 628 21.34 -0.68 14.93
N SER A 629 20.19 -0.01 15.03
CA SER A 629 18.88 -0.66 14.93
C SER A 629 18.74 -1.46 13.63
N GLY A 630 18.34 -2.73 13.73
CA GLY A 630 18.23 -3.67 12.62
C GLY A 630 19.47 -4.51 12.36
N VAL A 631 20.52 -4.39 13.19
CA VAL A 631 21.73 -5.22 13.17
C VAL A 631 21.70 -6.19 14.38
N GLY A 632 21.04 -7.34 14.23
CA GLY A 632 21.05 -8.40 15.24
C GLY A 632 22.31 -9.26 15.15
N GLU A 633 22.52 -10.13 16.17
CA GLU A 633 23.72 -10.98 16.29
C GLU A 633 24.05 -11.77 15.03
N SER A 634 23.05 -12.39 14.39
CA SER A 634 23.22 -13.18 13.18
C SER A 634 23.69 -12.34 11.99
N LYS A 635 23.13 -11.14 11.79
CA LYS A 635 23.53 -10.22 10.72
C LYS A 635 24.90 -9.60 10.99
N LEU A 636 25.20 -9.30 12.23
CA LEU A 636 26.52 -8.81 12.65
C LEU A 636 27.61 -9.83 12.35
N ALA A 637 27.39 -11.09 12.73
CA ALA A 637 28.34 -12.18 12.45
C ALA A 637 28.53 -12.43 10.95
N LYS A 638 27.44 -12.31 10.15
CA LYS A 638 27.46 -12.62 8.72
C LYS A 638 28.00 -11.48 7.85
N TYR A 639 27.67 -10.25 8.17
CA TYR A 639 27.91 -9.08 7.32
C TYR A 639 28.79 -8.01 7.94
N GLY A 640 29.06 -8.07 9.26
CA GLY A 640 29.71 -6.99 9.98
C GLY A 640 31.11 -6.66 9.46
N ALA A 641 31.92 -7.68 9.18
CA ALA A 641 33.26 -7.49 8.64
C ALA A 641 33.24 -6.78 7.27
N SER A 642 32.38 -7.25 6.35
CA SER A 642 32.26 -6.68 4.99
C SER A 642 31.77 -5.23 5.01
N ILE A 643 30.86 -4.87 5.94
CA ILE A 643 30.39 -3.48 6.09
C ILE A 643 31.53 -2.58 6.58
N LEU A 644 32.29 -3.01 7.60
CA LEU A 644 33.40 -2.23 8.13
C LEU A 644 34.53 -2.05 7.10
N GLU A 645 34.81 -3.09 6.31
CA GLU A 645 35.77 -3.02 5.20
C GLU A 645 35.34 -2.00 4.14
N LEU A 646 34.05 -1.97 3.78
CA LEU A 646 33.48 -1.02 2.83
C LEU A 646 33.54 0.43 3.35
N LEU A 647 33.39 0.65 4.66
CA LEU A 647 33.43 1.97 5.27
C LEU A 647 34.86 2.51 5.50
N THR A 648 35.87 1.64 5.52
CA THR A 648 37.26 2.00 5.83
C THR A 648 37.90 3.00 4.84
N PRO A 649 37.81 2.80 3.50
CA PRO A 649 38.37 3.76 2.52
C PRO A 649 37.75 5.14 2.60
N LEU A 650 36.44 5.19 2.83
CA LEU A 650 35.66 6.44 2.90
C LEU A 650 36.04 7.32 4.10
N ARG A 651 36.60 6.72 5.16
CA ARG A 651 37.11 7.44 6.33
C ARG A 651 38.52 8.00 6.12
N SER A 652 39.34 7.26 5.35
CA SER A 652 40.70 7.70 5.02
C SER A 652 40.68 8.98 4.21
N ASP A 653 39.76 9.11 3.27
CA ASP A 653 39.56 10.32 2.49
C ASP A 653 39.06 11.50 3.35
N HIS A 654 38.25 11.26 4.37
CA HIS A 654 37.79 12.29 5.31
C HIS A 654 38.86 12.77 6.27
N ALA A 655 39.82 11.92 6.65
CA ALA A 655 40.93 12.32 7.49
C ALA A 655 41.90 13.26 6.75
N VAL A 656 42.12 13.03 5.45
CA VAL A 656 42.96 13.84 4.59
C VAL A 656 42.35 15.23 4.36
N PHE A 657 41.03 15.34 4.11
CA PHE A 657 40.34 16.62 3.91
C PHE A 657 40.24 17.47 5.18
N ARG A 658 40.22 16.87 6.38
CA ARG A 658 40.22 17.62 7.65
C ARG A 658 41.60 18.14 8.01
N HIS A 659 42.67 17.49 7.59
CA HIS A 659 44.05 17.97 7.78
C HIS A 659 44.34 19.15 6.87
N ASP A 660 43.88 19.13 5.61
CA ASP A 660 44.12 20.20 4.64
C ASP A 660 43.39 21.51 5.00
N ARG A 661 42.22 21.45 5.65
CA ARG A 661 41.53 22.64 6.17
C ARG A 661 42.16 23.23 7.44
N ARG A 662 42.85 22.44 8.28
CA ARG A 662 43.56 22.95 9.46
C ARG A 662 44.83 23.63 9.08
N ASP A 663 45.49 23.20 8.01
CA ASP A 663 46.70 23.84 7.51
C ASP A 663 46.45 25.13 6.71
N GLN A 664 45.24 25.31 6.18
CA GLN A 664 44.85 26.57 5.52
C GLN A 664 44.40 27.69 6.49
N VAL A 665 43.90 27.32 7.68
CA VAL A 665 43.50 28.30 8.72
C VAL A 665 44.70 28.75 9.58
N GLY A 666 45.80 27.99 9.55
CA GLY A 666 47.02 28.31 10.31
C GLY A 666 48.03 29.25 9.60
N ARG A 667 47.76 29.71 8.37
CA ARG A 667 48.67 30.56 7.59
C ARG A 667 48.18 31.97 7.29
N SER A 668 47.06 32.43 7.87
CA SER A 668 46.50 33.77 7.60
C SER A 668 46.59 34.76 8.74
N ASP A 669 47.29 34.46 9.86
CA ASP A 669 47.45 35.43 10.96
C ASP A 669 48.91 35.59 11.39
N VAL A 670 49.77 36.11 10.53
CA VAL A 670 50.93 36.94 10.89
C VAL A 670 51.41 37.61 9.60
N GLU A 671 51.06 38.84 9.35
CA GLU A 671 51.77 39.96 8.69
C GLU A 671 50.75 40.96 8.17
N GLY A 672 50.55 41.96 8.92
CA GLY A 672 49.75 43.08 8.51
C GLY A 672 49.98 44.23 9.46
N VAL A 673 50.92 45.02 9.20
CA VAL A 673 50.98 46.48 9.47
C VAL A 673 52.16 47.02 8.69
N VAL A 674 51.91 47.91 7.77
CA VAL A 674 52.59 49.16 7.46
C VAL A 674 52.44 49.58 5.98
N GLU A 675 51.88 50.76 5.85
CA GLU A 675 52.05 51.84 4.89
C GLU A 675 51.17 51.99 3.65
N ARG A 676 50.65 53.19 3.69
CA ARG A 676 49.90 53.97 2.72
C ARG A 676 50.70 54.35 1.49
N ALA A 677 49.93 54.61 0.48
CA ALA A 677 50.07 55.73 -0.46
C ALA A 677 50.36 55.40 -1.92
N GLY A 678 49.50 55.90 -2.77
CA GLY A 678 50.01 56.43 -4.07
C GLY A 678 49.35 55.88 -5.33
N SER A 679 48.22 56.50 -5.71
CA SER A 679 47.97 57.10 -7.05
C SER A 679 47.86 56.25 -8.32
N LEU A 680 46.71 56.38 -8.95
CA LEU A 680 46.46 56.79 -10.36
C LEU A 680 47.12 56.03 -11.53
N GLY A 681 46.21 55.49 -12.39
CA GLY A 681 46.53 55.67 -13.80
C GLY A 681 46.20 54.55 -14.77
N ARG A 682 45.04 54.69 -15.42
CA ARG A 682 44.81 54.45 -16.87
C ARG A 682 45.01 53.06 -17.51
N HIS A 683 43.92 52.58 -18.09
CA HIS A 683 43.82 51.80 -19.32
C HIS A 683 44.68 52.36 -20.48
N PRO A 684 44.95 51.73 -21.65
CA PRO A 684 44.03 50.82 -22.37
C PRO A 684 44.67 49.74 -23.33
N HIS A 685 43.79 49.01 -24.01
CA HIS A 685 43.92 48.42 -25.39
C HIS A 685 44.89 47.25 -25.63
N ALA A 686 44.42 46.18 -26.14
CA ALA A 686 43.95 45.76 -27.46
C ALA A 686 44.72 44.53 -27.99
N ARG A 687 43.94 43.61 -28.52
CA ARG A 687 44.14 42.87 -29.79
C ARG A 687 45.12 41.71 -29.94
N GLU A 688 44.50 40.75 -30.60
CA GLU A 688 45.00 39.79 -31.63
C GLU A 688 45.77 38.59 -31.08
N GLY A 689 45.51 37.38 -31.49
CA GLY A 689 45.01 36.78 -32.69
C GLY A 689 45.75 35.48 -32.87
N GLY A 690 45.19 34.52 -33.47
CA GLY A 690 46.01 33.46 -34.02
C GLY A 690 45.42 32.05 -33.92
N ASP A 691 44.72 31.73 -34.96
CA ASP A 691 44.47 30.39 -35.53
C ASP A 691 45.65 29.43 -35.39
N LEU A 692 45.37 28.15 -35.27
CA LEU A 692 45.82 27.14 -36.20
C LEU A 692 45.05 25.83 -36.11
N LEU A 693 44.37 25.55 -37.20
CA LEU A 693 43.99 24.25 -37.73
C LEU A 693 45.13 23.21 -37.73
N ILE A 694 44.81 21.92 -37.61
CA ILE A 694 45.21 20.83 -38.52
C ILE A 694 44.27 19.63 -38.33
N ARG A 695 43.57 19.31 -39.30
CA ARG A 695 43.15 18.19 -40.09
C ARG A 695 44.05 16.95 -40.10
N SER A 696 43.43 15.77 -40.12
CA SER A 696 43.51 14.72 -41.16
C SER A 696 42.67 13.52 -40.69
N GLN A 697 41.59 13.12 -41.37
CA GLN A 697 41.51 12.31 -42.59
C GLN A 697 42.29 11.00 -42.48
N LEU A 698 41.64 9.84 -42.62
CA LEU A 698 41.21 9.09 -43.80
C LEU A 698 40.55 7.78 -43.32
N ASP A 699 39.39 7.46 -43.80
CA ASP A 699 38.96 6.60 -44.89
C ASP A 699 39.03 5.08 -44.65
N GLY A 700 37.96 4.45 -45.01
CA GLY A 700 37.88 3.29 -45.85
C GLY A 700 36.81 2.28 -45.45
N ASP A 701 35.66 2.39 -46.06
CA ASP A 701 34.97 1.49 -46.99
C ASP A 701 34.91 -0.02 -46.65
N ALA A 702 33.74 -0.62 -46.62
CA ALA A 702 33.08 -1.37 -47.71
C ALA A 702 31.99 -2.31 -47.19
N SER A 703 30.78 -2.09 -47.65
CA SER A 703 29.80 -3.17 -47.90
C SER A 703 30.17 -3.86 -49.23
N PRO A 704 29.69 -5.08 -49.62
CA PRO A 704 28.27 -5.29 -49.89
C PRO A 704 27.69 -6.74 -49.76
N ALA A 705 26.35 -6.78 -49.70
CA ALA A 705 25.38 -7.58 -50.47
C ALA A 705 25.51 -9.12 -50.66
N GLY A 706 24.33 -9.74 -50.60
CA GLY A 706 23.92 -10.98 -51.23
C GLY A 706 23.11 -11.87 -50.29
N GLY A 707 21.83 -11.99 -50.28
CA GLY A 707 20.90 -12.26 -51.38
C GLY A 707 20.75 -13.76 -51.62
N ARG A 708 19.62 -14.36 -51.08
CA ARG A 708 18.86 -15.40 -51.84
C ARG A 708 17.57 -15.78 -51.10
N ARG A 709 16.48 -15.52 -51.80
CA ARG A 709 15.17 -16.20 -51.67
C ARG A 709 15.32 -17.65 -52.11
N VAL A 710 14.54 -18.56 -51.54
CA VAL A 710 13.98 -19.71 -52.23
C VAL A 710 12.54 -19.90 -51.78
N ASP A 711 11.65 -19.87 -52.75
CA ASP A 711 10.23 -20.23 -52.77
C ASP A 711 10.03 -21.75 -52.70
N GLY A 712 8.79 -22.15 -52.40
CA GLY A 712 8.17 -23.45 -52.68
C GLY A 712 7.53 -24.05 -51.46
N GLY A 713 6.26 -24.34 -51.35
CA GLY A 713 5.18 -24.50 -52.30
C GLY A 713 4.33 -25.69 -51.83
N LEU A 714 3.00 -25.44 -51.65
CA LEU A 714 1.85 -26.30 -51.96
C LEU A 714 1.64 -27.66 -51.26
N GLY A 715 0.39 -27.84 -50.81
CA GLY A 715 -0.36 -29.10 -50.61
C GLY A 715 -1.04 -29.14 -49.23
N GLY A 716 -2.31 -28.99 -49.03
CA GLY A 716 -3.50 -29.52 -49.71
C GLY A 716 -3.98 -30.76 -48.99
N GLY A 717 -5.16 -30.72 -48.34
CA GLY A 717 -5.78 -31.92 -47.80
C GLY A 717 -6.91 -31.67 -46.78
N ASP A 718 -8.14 -31.50 -47.32
CA ASP A 718 -9.42 -31.60 -46.61
C ASP A 718 -9.56 -32.90 -45.86
N HIS A 719 -10.26 -32.91 -44.72
CA HIS A 719 -11.28 -33.90 -44.37
C HIS A 719 -12.23 -33.40 -43.30
N GLU A 720 -13.44 -33.09 -43.73
CA GLU A 720 -14.69 -33.13 -42.96
C GLU A 720 -14.90 -34.50 -42.26
N ARG A 721 -15.52 -34.47 -41.09
CA ARG A 721 -16.64 -35.32 -40.65
C ARG A 721 -17.08 -34.91 -39.23
N ASP A 722 -18.22 -34.26 -39.20
CA ASP A 722 -19.51 -34.68 -38.63
C ASP A 722 -19.47 -35.71 -37.47
N ALA A 723 -20.05 -35.30 -36.30
CA ALA A 723 -21.06 -36.05 -35.57
C ALA A 723 -21.69 -35.24 -34.44
N ARG A 724 -23.01 -35.12 -34.51
CA ARG A 724 -23.94 -34.58 -33.52
C ARG A 724 -24.33 -35.63 -32.46
N PRO A 725 -25.21 -35.31 -31.52
CA PRO A 725 -25.08 -35.56 -30.08
C PRO A 725 -25.94 -36.75 -29.59
N VAL A 726 -25.66 -37.22 -28.37
CA VAL A 726 -26.55 -38.15 -27.66
C VAL A 726 -27.07 -37.50 -26.38
N ARG A 727 -28.38 -37.35 -26.32
CA ARG A 727 -29.18 -37.18 -25.08
C ARG A 727 -29.17 -38.47 -24.30
N GLY A 728 -29.20 -38.39 -22.98
CA GLY A 728 -29.54 -39.49 -22.08
C GLY A 728 -30.01 -38.89 -20.76
N GLU A 729 -31.32 -39.03 -20.57
CA GLU A 729 -32.07 -38.78 -19.34
C GLU A 729 -31.74 -39.82 -18.27
N GLY A 730 -31.97 -39.47 -17.01
CA GLY A 730 -32.45 -40.47 -16.05
C GLY A 730 -31.77 -40.41 -14.67
N GLU A 731 -32.60 -39.98 -13.70
CA GLU A 731 -32.63 -40.07 -12.25
C GLU A 731 -31.87 -39.03 -11.43
#